data_bc5497d0d10f38ace2f90492cdd38e5c
#
_entry.id   bc5497d0d10f38ace2f90492cdd38e5c
#
_cell.length_a   1.000
_cell.length_b   1.000
_cell.length_c   1.000
_cell.angle_alpha   90.00
_cell.angle_beta   90.00
_cell.angle_gamma   90.00
#
_symmetry.space_group_name_H-M   'P 1'
#
loop_
_entity.id
_entity.type
_entity.pdbx_description
1 polymer ?
#
loop_
_entity_poly.entity_id
_entity_poly.type
_entity_poly.pdbx_seq_one_letter_code
_entity_poly.pdbx_strand_id
1 'polypeptide(L)'
;MKKARKNEIFFHLNAIIFGVLSSKKFVSGILIAIFFLSLQVQIFRTLKEQTTSYITIRNAKVNNLKGISLRIPKNKLVVITGLSGSGKSSLAFDTLYAEGQRRYVESLSSYARQFMGRLNKPDVESITGLSPAIAIEQKVNSHNPRSTVGTSTEIYEFLKLLYARIGKTYSPASGKLVKKHQVMDVVNHILGLASGTTAYIVAPVHLPEGRSLDEHLNILMQQGFYRILLNGEIVKIEDFLDQKKKVSEKKVKLLIDRIKVNESMDDAVGRISDSVQTAFYEGKENCQVISELNGERQEADFSSRFEADGITFEPPTANMFAFNNPYGACPTCQGFGSVIGIDPDLVVPNKSLSIYENAIACWRGDKMSEWKDALVRVADKVGIPIFKPFYELTEEQKSLLWTGNQYFEGIVDFFNYVESQSYKIQYRVMLSRYRGKTVCPECHGTRLRRAAQYVKVGGKSITDLVMMPLDELKVFFDHLKLDETDSKIAARLLVEINNRLDFIIEVGLGYLTLNRLSNTLSGGESQRINLATSLGSSLVGSTYILDEPSIGLHSRDTERLIAVLRRLRDIGNTVIVVEHDEEIIRAADYIIDMGPEAGRLGGEIVFSGTFDELITRSDNLTASYIRGMVQPGAANTLEIPLPDHRRKWRNFVEVIGAREHNLQNINVKIPLEVLTMITGVSGSGKSTLIKDILYPGLCKKVEDSNIRVGKHKEIDADMNHISEVVIVDQNPIGKSSRSNPAVYIKAYDEIRELYASQPLSKQRNYKAGFFSFNTPGGRCEECEGEGVIHVGMQFMADVDIVCSECHGKHFKEEILEVKINGKDVNDILEMTINQAVEFFESIQETHRSVKGIISKLRYLQDVGLGYLKMGQPSQTLSGGESQRVKLALYLSQGERKNNVLFIFDEPTTGLHFHDINKLYSAFNQLIEKGNSIIVIEHNPELIKCADWIVDLGPEGGDQGGKVVCEGTPEDVARCEASYTGKVLKEKLRL
;
A
#
# COMPACT_ATOMS: atom_id res chain seq x y z
N MET A 1 -47.94 -19.61 8.84
CA MET A 1 -49.05 -19.31 7.97
C MET A 1 -48.67 -18.72 6.60
N LYS A 2 -47.81 -17.73 6.45
CA LYS A 2 -47.41 -17.18 5.14
C LYS A 2 -46.69 -18.14 4.18
N LYS A 3 -45.86 -19.09 4.72
CA LYS A 3 -45.12 -20.09 3.94
C LYS A 3 -46.04 -21.21 3.41
N ALA A 4 -47.10 -21.57 4.15
CA ALA A 4 -48.10 -22.54 3.75
C ALA A 4 -48.98 -22.03 2.61
N ARG A 5 -49.43 -20.76 2.71
CA ARG A 5 -50.20 -20.14 1.59
C ARG A 5 -49.38 -19.97 0.32
N LYS A 6 -48.06 -19.73 0.39
CA LYS A 6 -47.17 -19.66 -0.78
C LYS A 6 -47.08 -21.04 -1.53
N ASN A 7 -46.99 -22.09 -0.77
CA ASN A 7 -46.92 -23.44 -1.35
C ASN A 7 -48.26 -23.89 -1.96
N GLU A 8 -49.39 -23.52 -1.38
CA GLU A 8 -50.71 -23.79 -1.94
C GLU A 8 -50.94 -23.03 -3.27
N ILE A 9 -50.59 -21.78 -3.36
CA ILE A 9 -50.71 -20.99 -4.61
C ILE A 9 -49.79 -21.58 -5.67
N PHE A 10 -48.58 -22.03 -5.32
CA PHE A 10 -47.62 -22.64 -6.24
C PHE A 10 -48.14 -24.00 -6.76
N PHE A 11 -48.76 -24.82 -5.89
CA PHE A 11 -49.37 -26.10 -6.29
C PHE A 11 -50.58 -25.92 -7.20
N HIS A 12 -51.46 -24.93 -6.93
CA HIS A 12 -52.62 -24.66 -7.77
C HIS A 12 -52.24 -24.11 -9.15
N LEU A 13 -51.23 -23.21 -9.22
CA LEU A 13 -50.75 -22.70 -10.52
C LEU A 13 -50.09 -23.81 -11.36
N ASN A 14 -49.29 -24.69 -10.80
CA ASN A 14 -48.69 -25.80 -11.52
C ASN A 14 -49.75 -26.80 -12.00
N ALA A 15 -50.82 -27.05 -11.22
CA ALA A 15 -51.93 -27.90 -11.64
C ALA A 15 -52.70 -27.32 -12.84
N ILE A 16 -52.88 -25.99 -12.88
CA ILE A 16 -53.51 -25.28 -14.01
C ILE A 16 -52.62 -25.34 -15.26
N ILE A 17 -51.31 -25.15 -15.12
CA ILE A 17 -50.34 -25.22 -16.24
C ILE A 17 -50.31 -26.64 -16.82
N PHE A 18 -50.31 -27.68 -15.99
CA PHE A 18 -50.36 -29.11 -16.44
C PHE A 18 -51.69 -29.44 -17.12
N GLY A 19 -52.83 -28.88 -16.66
CA GLY A 19 -54.13 -29.05 -17.26
C GLY A 19 -54.26 -28.42 -18.66
N VAL A 20 -53.62 -27.27 -18.86
CA VAL A 20 -53.64 -26.52 -20.16
C VAL A 20 -52.70 -27.21 -21.19
N LEU A 21 -51.57 -27.78 -20.74
CA LEU A 21 -50.62 -28.52 -21.61
C LEU A 21 -51.18 -29.86 -22.11
N SER A 22 -52.15 -30.46 -21.43
CA SER A 22 -52.77 -31.74 -21.81
C SER A 22 -53.94 -31.66 -22.82
N SER A 23 -54.34 -30.45 -23.20
CA SER A 23 -55.46 -30.26 -24.18
C SER A 23 -54.95 -30.19 -25.63
N LYS A 24 -55.66 -30.86 -26.57
CA LYS A 24 -55.30 -31.05 -28.00
C LYS A 24 -55.21 -29.78 -28.87
N LYS A 25 -55.20 -28.55 -28.32
CA LYS A 25 -55.02 -27.30 -29.07
C LYS A 25 -53.60 -26.77 -28.83
N PHE A 26 -52.62 -27.32 -29.53
CA PHE A 26 -51.18 -27.18 -29.31
C PHE A 26 -50.64 -25.72 -29.43
N VAL A 27 -51.20 -24.87 -30.30
CA VAL A 27 -50.60 -23.50 -30.53
C VAL A 27 -51.12 -22.46 -29.56
N SER A 28 -52.40 -22.48 -29.21
CA SER A 28 -52.97 -21.54 -28.21
C SER A 28 -52.56 -21.91 -26.78
N GLY A 29 -52.33 -23.22 -26.50
CA GLY A 29 -51.83 -23.67 -25.20
C GLY A 29 -50.41 -23.22 -24.89
N ILE A 30 -49.51 -23.23 -25.87
CA ILE A 30 -48.12 -22.76 -25.71
C ILE A 30 -48.08 -21.24 -25.47
N LEU A 31 -48.88 -20.45 -26.19
CA LEU A 31 -48.91 -19.00 -25.95
C LEU A 31 -49.47 -18.64 -24.57
N ILE A 32 -50.50 -19.36 -24.11
CA ILE A 32 -51.05 -19.21 -22.75
C ILE A 32 -50.05 -19.64 -21.70
N ALA A 33 -49.33 -20.76 -21.91
CA ALA A 33 -48.26 -21.21 -20.99
C ALA A 33 -47.09 -20.20 -20.91
N ILE A 34 -46.65 -19.64 -22.03
CA ILE A 34 -45.61 -18.59 -22.07
C ILE A 34 -46.11 -17.30 -21.38
N PHE A 35 -47.37 -16.92 -21.58
CA PHE A 35 -47.98 -15.78 -20.89
C PHE A 35 -48.01 -16.00 -19.36
N PHE A 36 -48.44 -17.22 -18.92
CA PHE A 36 -48.44 -17.53 -17.49
C PHE A 36 -47.05 -17.66 -16.92
N LEU A 37 -46.04 -18.19 -17.65
CA LEU A 37 -44.64 -18.20 -17.24
C LEU A 37 -44.08 -16.78 -17.13
N SER A 38 -44.38 -15.87 -18.09
CA SER A 38 -43.98 -14.47 -18.05
C SER A 38 -44.66 -13.72 -16.90
N LEU A 39 -45.93 -13.98 -16.64
CA LEU A 39 -46.67 -13.45 -15.50
C LEU A 39 -46.11 -13.98 -14.17
N GLN A 40 -45.74 -15.25 -14.10
CA GLN A 40 -45.10 -15.90 -12.96
C GLN A 40 -43.73 -15.29 -12.68
N VAL A 41 -42.91 -15.05 -13.70
CA VAL A 41 -41.64 -14.37 -13.61
C VAL A 41 -41.82 -12.90 -13.17
N GLN A 42 -42.83 -12.24 -13.67
CA GLN A 42 -43.15 -10.86 -13.31
C GLN A 42 -43.70 -10.76 -11.89
N ILE A 43 -44.59 -11.66 -11.48
CA ILE A 43 -45.07 -11.80 -10.09
C ILE A 43 -43.92 -12.16 -9.15
N PHE A 44 -43.01 -13.06 -9.56
CA PHE A 44 -41.80 -13.40 -8.79
C PHE A 44 -40.84 -12.21 -8.67
N ARG A 45 -40.65 -11.41 -9.73
CA ARG A 45 -39.92 -10.14 -9.67
C ARG A 45 -40.60 -9.15 -8.71
N THR A 46 -41.89 -8.92 -8.87
CA THR A 46 -42.65 -7.97 -8.02
C THR A 46 -42.72 -8.43 -6.55
N LEU A 47 -42.80 -9.73 -6.27
CA LEU A 47 -42.75 -10.31 -4.92
C LEU A 47 -41.32 -10.30 -4.34
N LYS A 48 -40.28 -10.35 -5.18
CA LYS A 48 -38.89 -10.21 -4.76
C LYS A 48 -38.56 -8.75 -4.45
N GLU A 49 -39.16 -7.80 -5.15
CA GLU A 49 -39.05 -6.37 -4.88
C GLU A 49 -39.79 -5.93 -3.60
N GLN A 50 -40.80 -6.67 -3.15
CA GLN A 50 -41.59 -6.32 -1.95
C GLN A 50 -41.07 -6.94 -0.63
N THR A 51 -40.03 -7.79 -0.63
CA THR A 51 -39.41 -8.27 0.60
C THR A 51 -38.04 -7.67 0.79
N THR A 52 -37.98 -6.37 1.02
CA THR A 52 -36.76 -5.74 1.55
C THR A 52 -36.51 -6.37 2.91
N SER A 53 -35.49 -7.25 2.96
CA SER A 53 -35.04 -7.77 4.25
C SER A 53 -34.21 -6.71 4.95
N TYR A 54 -34.41 -6.51 6.22
CA TYR A 54 -33.73 -5.48 7.00
C TYR A 54 -32.74 -6.12 8.00
N ILE A 55 -31.65 -5.44 8.26
CA ILE A 55 -30.89 -5.59 9.50
C ILE A 55 -31.61 -4.72 10.53
N THR A 56 -32.05 -5.29 11.62
CA THR A 56 -32.77 -4.54 12.66
C THR A 56 -31.93 -4.54 13.95
N ILE A 57 -31.58 -3.35 14.39
CA ILE A 57 -30.89 -3.05 15.64
C ILE A 57 -31.93 -2.58 16.67
N ARG A 58 -31.83 -3.02 17.91
CA ARG A 58 -32.66 -2.55 19.03
C ARG A 58 -31.80 -2.13 20.20
N ASN A 59 -32.02 -0.91 20.69
CA ASN A 59 -31.45 -0.37 21.91
C ASN A 59 -29.90 -0.52 21.98
N ALA A 60 -29.19 -0.01 21.00
CA ALA A 60 -27.72 0.00 21.00
C ALA A 60 -27.19 1.15 21.86
N LYS A 61 -26.28 0.82 22.80
CA LYS A 61 -25.70 1.75 23.78
C LYS A 61 -24.19 1.73 23.80
N VAL A 62 -23.57 1.28 22.73
CA VAL A 62 -22.10 1.19 22.60
C VAL A 62 -21.52 2.61 22.59
N ASN A 63 -20.49 2.85 23.40
CA ASN A 63 -19.80 4.15 23.53
C ASN A 63 -20.77 5.32 23.79
N ASN A 64 -20.93 6.24 22.85
CA ASN A 64 -21.81 7.41 22.99
C ASN A 64 -23.24 7.19 22.46
N LEU A 65 -23.59 5.99 21.98
CA LEU A 65 -24.91 5.71 21.42
C LEU A 65 -26.00 5.73 22.54
N LYS A 66 -27.11 6.43 22.28
CA LYS A 66 -28.18 6.66 23.24
C LYS A 66 -29.36 5.70 23.10
N GLY A 67 -29.08 4.38 23.07
CA GLY A 67 -30.15 3.37 22.96
C GLY A 67 -30.85 3.39 21.61
N ILE A 68 -30.13 3.54 20.53
CA ILE A 68 -30.68 3.68 19.20
C ILE A 68 -31.34 2.39 18.69
N SER A 69 -32.44 2.54 17.98
CA SER A 69 -33.13 1.44 17.29
C SER A 69 -33.32 1.81 15.82
N LEU A 70 -32.85 0.94 14.93
CA LEU A 70 -32.71 1.25 13.51
C LEU A 70 -33.01 0.03 12.63
N ARG A 71 -33.53 0.27 11.42
CA ARG A 71 -33.72 -0.71 10.36
C ARG A 71 -32.87 -0.33 9.14
N ILE A 72 -31.90 -1.14 8.80
CA ILE A 72 -31.00 -0.95 7.65
C ILE A 72 -31.45 -1.88 6.52
N PRO A 73 -31.79 -1.37 5.31
CA PRO A 73 -32.21 -2.23 4.20
C PRO A 73 -31.02 -3.07 3.71
N LYS A 74 -31.26 -4.36 3.44
CA LYS A 74 -30.25 -5.26 2.87
C LYS A 74 -30.10 -5.07 1.36
N ASN A 75 -28.94 -5.48 0.84
CA ASN A 75 -28.58 -5.40 -0.58
C ASN A 75 -28.71 -3.97 -1.13
N LYS A 76 -28.26 -3.02 -0.32
CA LYS A 76 -28.27 -1.60 -0.61
C LYS A 76 -26.93 -0.98 -0.26
N LEU A 77 -26.59 0.12 -0.93
CA LEU A 77 -25.51 1.02 -0.54
C LEU A 77 -26.05 1.97 0.52
N VAL A 78 -25.62 1.80 1.76
CA VAL A 78 -26.05 2.57 2.93
C VAL A 78 -24.91 3.44 3.38
N VAL A 79 -25.12 4.74 3.47
CA VAL A 79 -24.13 5.70 3.98
C VAL A 79 -24.52 6.13 5.40
N ILE A 80 -23.56 6.02 6.32
CA ILE A 80 -23.68 6.57 7.69
C ILE A 80 -22.85 7.85 7.72
N THR A 81 -23.50 8.99 7.92
CA THR A 81 -22.89 10.32 7.94
C THR A 81 -23.20 11.07 9.25
N GLY A 82 -22.72 12.29 9.40
CA GLY A 82 -22.92 13.15 10.59
C GLY A 82 -21.60 13.74 11.10
N LEU A 83 -21.64 14.59 12.11
CA LEU A 83 -20.49 15.28 12.69
C LEU A 83 -19.37 14.31 13.14
N SER A 84 -18.13 14.80 13.13
CA SER A 84 -17.03 14.05 13.75
C SER A 84 -17.34 13.79 15.24
N GLY A 85 -17.17 12.54 15.71
CA GLY A 85 -17.52 12.15 17.08
C GLY A 85 -19.02 11.96 17.36
N SER A 86 -19.92 11.99 16.36
CA SER A 86 -21.37 11.77 16.54
C SER A 86 -21.77 10.31 16.81
N GLY A 87 -20.84 9.34 16.70
CA GLY A 87 -21.10 7.92 16.96
C GLY A 87 -21.18 7.04 15.71
N LYS A 88 -20.79 7.53 14.54
CA LYS A 88 -20.80 6.77 13.28
C LYS A 88 -20.02 5.46 13.37
N SER A 89 -18.75 5.53 13.80
CA SER A 89 -17.88 4.37 13.94
C SER A 89 -18.41 3.43 15.04
N SER A 90 -18.98 3.98 16.12
CA SER A 90 -19.62 3.18 17.17
C SER A 90 -20.80 2.35 16.65
N LEU A 91 -21.59 2.90 15.72
CA LEU A 91 -22.67 2.15 15.07
C LEU A 91 -22.14 1.14 14.06
N ALA A 92 -21.21 1.55 13.19
CA ALA A 92 -20.72 0.74 12.06
C ALA A 92 -19.78 -0.39 12.53
N PHE A 93 -18.74 -0.03 13.31
CA PHE A 93 -17.67 -0.96 13.70
C PHE A 93 -17.91 -1.58 15.06
N ASP A 94 -18.11 -0.79 16.11
CA ASP A 94 -18.24 -1.31 17.48
C ASP A 94 -19.58 -2.02 17.74
N THR A 95 -20.59 -1.81 16.89
CA THR A 95 -21.90 -2.46 16.99
C THR A 95 -22.12 -3.49 15.89
N LEU A 96 -22.21 -3.09 14.62
CA LEU A 96 -22.56 -3.99 13.51
C LEU A 96 -21.45 -4.97 13.19
N TYR A 97 -20.23 -4.47 12.98
CA TYR A 97 -19.10 -5.33 12.64
C TYR A 97 -18.75 -6.26 13.81
N ALA A 98 -18.64 -5.72 15.02
CA ALA A 98 -18.31 -6.49 16.21
C ALA A 98 -19.29 -7.64 16.45
N GLU A 99 -20.60 -7.43 16.30
CA GLU A 99 -21.61 -8.49 16.41
C GLU A 99 -21.53 -9.48 15.24
N GLY A 100 -21.28 -9.01 14.02
CA GLY A 100 -21.11 -9.88 12.84
C GLY A 100 -19.91 -10.80 12.99
N GLN A 101 -18.78 -10.27 13.45
CA GLN A 101 -17.55 -11.01 13.74
C GLN A 101 -17.76 -12.01 14.88
N ARG A 102 -18.40 -11.58 15.97
CA ARG A 102 -18.71 -12.44 17.10
C ARG A 102 -19.53 -13.67 16.67
N ARG A 103 -20.58 -13.47 15.87
CA ARG A 103 -21.41 -14.58 15.33
C ARG A 103 -20.65 -15.50 14.40
N TYR A 104 -19.77 -14.93 13.57
CA TYR A 104 -18.91 -15.72 12.71
C TYR A 104 -17.98 -16.63 13.52
N VAL A 105 -17.30 -16.08 14.53
CA VAL A 105 -16.43 -16.84 15.44
C VAL A 105 -17.21 -17.90 16.22
N GLU A 106 -18.43 -17.59 16.70
CA GLU A 106 -19.29 -18.58 17.37
C GLU A 106 -19.72 -19.73 16.45
N SER A 107 -19.77 -19.51 15.14
CA SER A 107 -20.09 -20.58 14.16
C SER A 107 -18.92 -21.53 13.90
N LEU A 108 -17.70 -21.18 14.28
CA LEU A 108 -16.50 -21.99 14.10
C LEU A 108 -16.46 -23.18 15.09
N SER A 109 -15.60 -24.16 14.79
CA SER A 109 -15.37 -25.31 15.67
C SER A 109 -14.89 -24.88 17.08
N SER A 110 -15.14 -25.72 18.08
CA SER A 110 -14.68 -25.46 19.47
C SER A 110 -13.17 -25.28 19.55
N TYR A 111 -12.43 -26.02 18.73
CA TYR A 111 -10.96 -25.89 18.61
C TYR A 111 -10.56 -24.52 18.09
N ALA A 112 -11.13 -24.05 16.98
CA ALA A 112 -10.82 -22.72 16.43
C ALA A 112 -11.19 -21.58 17.41
N ARG A 113 -12.33 -21.69 18.13
CA ARG A 113 -12.74 -20.73 19.14
C ARG A 113 -11.79 -20.63 20.34
N GLN A 114 -11.11 -21.71 20.70
CA GLN A 114 -10.13 -21.73 21.77
C GLN A 114 -8.89 -20.86 21.45
N PHE A 115 -8.51 -20.78 20.17
CA PHE A 115 -7.41 -19.91 19.73
C PHE A 115 -7.81 -18.46 19.50
N MET A 116 -9.08 -18.21 19.15
CA MET A 116 -9.57 -16.85 18.83
C MET A 116 -10.10 -16.08 20.04
N GLY A 117 -10.20 -16.73 21.23
CA GLY A 117 -10.73 -16.12 22.44
C GLY A 117 -12.24 -15.83 22.37
N ARG A 118 -12.79 -15.26 23.45
CA ARG A 118 -14.19 -14.80 23.51
C ARG A 118 -14.25 -13.34 23.11
N LEU A 119 -14.94 -13.05 22.00
CA LEU A 119 -15.27 -11.67 21.64
C LEU A 119 -16.40 -11.16 22.54
N ASN A 120 -16.25 -9.97 23.08
CA ASN A 120 -17.28 -9.32 23.88
C ASN A 120 -18.52 -9.02 23.03
N LYS A 121 -19.70 -9.26 23.60
CA LYS A 121 -20.95 -8.83 22.96
C LYS A 121 -21.06 -7.32 23.06
N PRO A 122 -21.33 -6.60 21.95
CA PRO A 122 -21.60 -5.16 22.04
C PRO A 122 -22.83 -4.89 22.93
N ASP A 123 -22.86 -3.72 23.58
CA ASP A 123 -23.99 -3.31 24.41
C ASP A 123 -25.19 -2.96 23.53
N VAL A 124 -25.94 -4.00 23.19
CA VAL A 124 -27.14 -3.95 22.34
C VAL A 124 -28.13 -5.00 22.80
N GLU A 125 -29.41 -4.64 22.84
CA GLU A 125 -30.47 -5.58 23.19
C GLU A 125 -30.55 -6.73 22.18
N SER A 126 -30.69 -6.41 20.92
CA SER A 126 -30.67 -7.41 19.83
C SER A 126 -30.32 -6.83 18.46
N ILE A 127 -29.61 -7.64 17.64
CA ILE A 127 -29.44 -7.38 16.22
C ILE A 127 -29.96 -8.59 15.46
N THR A 128 -30.90 -8.38 14.55
CA THR A 128 -31.47 -9.43 13.71
C THR A 128 -31.23 -9.17 12.24
N GLY A 129 -31.12 -10.23 11.44
CA GLY A 129 -30.92 -10.11 10.00
C GLY A 129 -29.49 -9.79 9.56
N LEU A 130 -28.52 -9.66 10.45
CA LEU A 130 -27.12 -9.40 10.12
C LEU A 130 -26.50 -10.62 9.43
N SER A 131 -25.92 -10.42 8.26
CA SER A 131 -25.10 -11.38 7.52
C SER A 131 -23.64 -11.36 8.03
N PRO A 132 -22.77 -12.31 7.64
CA PRO A 132 -21.33 -12.21 7.94
C PRO A 132 -20.80 -10.83 7.55
N ALA A 133 -20.11 -10.19 8.48
CA ALA A 133 -19.62 -8.84 8.31
C ALA A 133 -18.10 -8.83 8.00
N ILE A 134 -17.72 -8.01 7.03
CA ILE A 134 -16.34 -7.79 6.59
C ILE A 134 -16.06 -6.29 6.76
N ALA A 135 -15.07 -5.94 7.58
CA ALA A 135 -14.63 -4.56 7.72
C ALA A 135 -13.45 -4.26 6.80
N ILE A 136 -13.46 -3.07 6.20
CA ILE A 136 -12.37 -2.53 5.39
C ILE A 136 -11.97 -1.19 6.02
N GLU A 137 -10.98 -1.25 6.91
CA GLU A 137 -10.45 -0.11 7.65
C GLU A 137 -9.22 0.49 6.96
N GLN A 138 -8.86 1.72 7.35
CA GLN A 138 -7.69 2.44 6.82
C GLN A 138 -6.36 1.97 7.39
N LYS A 139 -6.38 1.23 8.50
CA LYS A 139 -5.15 0.80 9.16
C LYS A 139 -4.38 -0.17 8.28
N VAL A 140 -3.11 0.10 8.05
CA VAL A 140 -2.19 -0.83 7.38
C VAL A 140 -1.93 -1.98 8.36
N ASN A 141 -2.69 -3.08 8.21
CA ASN A 141 -2.63 -4.24 9.12
C ASN A 141 -1.38 -5.11 8.94
N SER A 142 -0.50 -4.79 7.99
CA SER A 142 0.67 -5.62 7.72
C SER A 142 1.94 -5.06 8.35
N HIS A 143 2.33 -5.61 9.50
CA HIS A 143 3.66 -5.42 10.09
C HIS A 143 4.72 -6.31 9.43
N ASN A 144 4.35 -7.18 8.48
CA ASN A 144 5.28 -8.06 7.80
C ASN A 144 6.11 -7.28 6.77
N PRO A 145 7.42 -7.12 6.97
CA PRO A 145 8.28 -6.35 6.07
C PRO A 145 8.48 -6.99 4.69
N ARG A 146 7.98 -8.22 4.48
CA ARG A 146 7.99 -8.92 3.19
C ARG A 146 6.68 -8.79 2.42
N SER A 147 5.61 -8.27 3.04
CA SER A 147 4.32 -8.09 2.35
C SER A 147 4.43 -7.04 1.26
N THR A 148 3.87 -7.36 0.09
CA THR A 148 3.85 -6.49 -1.09
C THR A 148 2.43 -6.37 -1.64
N VAL A 149 2.21 -5.40 -2.53
CA VAL A 149 0.96 -5.28 -3.29
C VAL A 149 0.61 -6.62 -3.95
N GLY A 150 1.58 -7.27 -4.60
CA GLY A 150 1.36 -8.56 -5.25
C GLY A 150 0.91 -9.69 -4.32
N THR A 151 1.43 -9.73 -3.08
CA THR A 151 0.99 -10.74 -2.08
C THR A 151 -0.35 -10.37 -1.44
N SER A 152 -0.60 -9.09 -1.20
CA SER A 152 -1.86 -8.61 -0.61
C SER A 152 -3.05 -8.77 -1.57
N THR A 153 -2.81 -8.70 -2.88
CA THR A 153 -3.82 -8.87 -3.94
C THR A 153 -3.94 -10.31 -4.43
N GLU A 154 -3.14 -11.22 -3.91
CA GLU A 154 -3.00 -12.62 -4.34
C GLU A 154 -2.52 -12.79 -5.80
N ILE A 155 -2.35 -11.72 -6.58
CA ILE A 155 -1.87 -11.81 -7.97
C ILE A 155 -0.54 -12.55 -8.05
N TYR A 156 0.36 -12.29 -7.09
CA TYR A 156 1.67 -12.94 -7.05
C TYR A 156 1.59 -14.46 -6.92
N GLU A 157 0.60 -14.98 -6.18
CA GLU A 157 0.39 -16.43 -6.04
C GLU A 157 0.03 -17.07 -7.39
N PHE A 158 -0.85 -16.43 -8.17
CA PHE A 158 -1.20 -16.89 -9.51
C PHE A 158 -0.03 -16.75 -10.50
N LEU A 159 0.78 -15.70 -10.40
CA LEU A 159 1.99 -15.54 -11.20
C LEU A 159 3.00 -16.67 -10.94
N LYS A 160 3.25 -17.02 -9.69
CA LYS A 160 4.13 -18.15 -9.35
C LYS A 160 3.66 -19.45 -10.01
N LEU A 161 2.36 -19.72 -9.97
CA LEU A 161 1.78 -20.90 -10.58
C LEU A 161 1.87 -20.86 -12.11
N LEU A 162 1.64 -19.70 -12.72
CA LEU A 162 1.76 -19.49 -14.16
C LEU A 162 3.18 -19.80 -14.64
N TYR A 163 4.20 -19.19 -14.01
CA TYR A 163 5.60 -19.41 -14.35
C TYR A 163 6.07 -20.84 -14.09
N ALA A 164 5.55 -21.51 -13.06
CA ALA A 164 5.85 -22.90 -12.78
C ALA A 164 5.24 -23.87 -13.81
N ARG A 165 4.12 -23.49 -14.45
CA ARG A 165 3.38 -24.37 -15.38
C ARG A 165 3.79 -24.19 -16.84
N ILE A 166 3.96 -22.96 -17.28
CA ILE A 166 4.24 -22.61 -18.70
C ILE A 166 5.53 -21.83 -18.91
N GLY A 167 6.29 -21.54 -17.83
CA GLY A 167 7.55 -20.80 -17.90
C GLY A 167 8.63 -21.57 -18.67
N LYS A 168 9.27 -20.90 -19.62
CA LYS A 168 10.36 -21.45 -20.44
C LYS A 168 11.69 -20.86 -19.98
N THR A 169 12.65 -21.74 -19.64
CA THR A 169 13.99 -21.32 -19.17
C THR A 169 14.90 -20.99 -20.36
N TYR A 170 15.59 -19.85 -20.28
CA TYR A 170 16.54 -19.41 -21.30
C TYR A 170 17.93 -19.26 -20.71
N SER A 171 18.95 -19.70 -21.45
CA SER A 171 20.35 -19.52 -21.03
C SER A 171 20.74 -18.04 -21.00
N PRO A 172 21.34 -17.52 -19.93
CA PRO A 172 21.84 -16.15 -19.88
C PRO A 172 23.04 -15.90 -20.80
N ALA A 173 23.77 -16.95 -21.23
CA ALA A 173 24.94 -16.82 -22.07
C ALA A 173 24.56 -16.70 -23.56
N SER A 174 23.69 -17.55 -24.06
CA SER A 174 23.34 -17.61 -25.50
C SER A 174 21.92 -17.12 -25.81
N GLY A 175 21.05 -16.93 -24.80
CA GLY A 175 19.64 -16.64 -25.00
C GLY A 175 18.82 -17.82 -25.58
N LYS A 176 19.41 -19.01 -25.72
CA LYS A 176 18.73 -20.19 -26.24
C LYS A 176 17.79 -20.79 -25.20
N LEU A 177 16.70 -21.37 -25.67
CA LEU A 177 15.76 -22.12 -24.85
C LEU A 177 16.43 -23.38 -24.29
N VAL A 178 16.41 -23.53 -22.95
CA VAL A 178 16.89 -24.71 -22.26
C VAL A 178 15.81 -25.79 -22.34
N LYS A 179 16.12 -26.91 -22.94
CA LYS A 179 15.21 -28.05 -23.06
C LYS A 179 15.86 -29.29 -22.45
N LYS A 180 15.05 -30.09 -21.79
CA LYS A 180 15.38 -31.47 -21.44
C LYS A 180 14.91 -32.33 -22.62
N HIS A 181 15.86 -32.81 -23.40
CA HIS A 181 15.50 -33.64 -24.55
C HIS A 181 15.15 -35.07 -24.09
N GLN A 182 14.05 -35.57 -24.61
CA GLN A 182 13.65 -36.98 -24.46
C GLN A 182 14.17 -37.78 -25.64
N VAL A 183 14.17 -39.11 -25.49
CA VAL A 183 14.54 -40.02 -26.56
C VAL A 183 13.76 -39.73 -27.86
N MET A 184 12.44 -39.49 -27.72
CA MET A 184 11.59 -39.16 -28.86
C MET A 184 11.92 -37.83 -29.55
N ASP A 185 12.50 -36.84 -28.87
CA ASP A 185 12.94 -35.59 -29.53
C ASP A 185 14.09 -35.86 -30.50
N VAL A 186 15.03 -36.72 -30.11
CA VAL A 186 16.16 -37.13 -30.97
C VAL A 186 15.66 -38.01 -32.12
N VAL A 187 14.75 -38.92 -31.82
CA VAL A 187 14.11 -39.76 -32.87
C VAL A 187 13.39 -38.90 -33.91
N ASN A 188 12.54 -37.97 -33.46
CA ASN A 188 11.82 -37.03 -34.35
C ASN A 188 12.78 -36.14 -35.15
N HIS A 189 13.89 -35.72 -34.54
CA HIS A 189 14.93 -34.99 -35.27
C HIS A 189 15.52 -35.84 -36.41
N ILE A 190 15.84 -37.13 -36.13
CA ILE A 190 16.41 -38.03 -37.15
C ILE A 190 15.38 -38.32 -38.28
N LEU A 191 14.13 -38.54 -37.89
CA LEU A 191 13.02 -38.80 -38.85
C LEU A 191 12.71 -37.56 -39.71
N GLY A 192 12.96 -36.33 -39.19
CA GLY A 192 12.79 -35.06 -39.90
C GLY A 192 13.90 -34.72 -40.89
N LEU A 193 15.00 -35.50 -40.93
CA LEU A 193 16.09 -35.28 -41.89
C LEU A 193 15.66 -35.69 -43.31
N ALA A 194 16.29 -35.05 -44.30
CA ALA A 194 15.98 -35.38 -45.72
C ALA A 194 16.29 -36.83 -46.07
N SER A 195 15.45 -37.43 -46.89
CA SER A 195 15.71 -38.80 -47.42
C SER A 195 17.08 -38.91 -48.09
N GLY A 196 17.79 -39.97 -47.75
CA GLY A 196 19.17 -40.18 -48.20
C GLY A 196 20.26 -39.69 -47.23
N THR A 197 19.92 -38.94 -46.22
CA THR A 197 20.85 -38.51 -45.17
C THR A 197 21.34 -39.68 -44.35
N THR A 198 22.63 -39.68 -44.01
CA THR A 198 23.23 -40.61 -43.05
C THR A 198 23.31 -39.94 -41.71
N ALA A 199 22.62 -40.45 -40.68
CA ALA A 199 22.69 -39.96 -39.31
C ALA A 199 23.60 -40.89 -38.50
N TYR A 200 24.53 -40.33 -37.80
CA TYR A 200 25.39 -41.00 -36.83
C TYR A 200 24.91 -40.61 -35.44
N ILE A 201 24.53 -41.56 -34.63
CA ILE A 201 24.21 -41.36 -33.19
C ILE A 201 25.50 -41.60 -32.44
N VAL A 202 26.00 -40.56 -31.74
CA VAL A 202 27.26 -40.60 -31.02
C VAL A 202 27.08 -40.12 -29.58
N ALA A 203 27.91 -40.65 -28.69
CA ALA A 203 27.98 -40.25 -27.30
C ALA A 203 29.35 -39.69 -26.96
N PRO A 204 29.47 -38.57 -26.22
CA PRO A 204 30.74 -38.09 -25.70
C PRO A 204 31.36 -39.13 -24.73
N VAL A 205 32.68 -39.37 -24.85
CA VAL A 205 33.37 -40.28 -23.94
C VAL A 205 33.71 -39.53 -22.66
N HIS A 206 33.30 -40.09 -21.52
CA HIS A 206 33.57 -39.54 -20.18
C HIS A 206 34.50 -40.50 -19.40
N LEU A 207 35.68 -40.08 -19.07
CA LEU A 207 36.59 -40.88 -18.29
C LEU A 207 36.31 -40.82 -16.80
N PRO A 208 36.15 -41.98 -16.13
CA PRO A 208 36.14 -42.03 -14.67
C PRO A 208 37.51 -41.57 -14.07
N GLU A 209 37.49 -40.99 -12.85
CA GLU A 209 38.71 -40.56 -12.18
C GLU A 209 39.74 -41.70 -12.06
N GLY A 210 40.96 -41.44 -12.47
CA GLY A 210 42.06 -42.37 -12.39
C GLY A 210 42.16 -43.40 -13.54
N ARG A 211 41.27 -43.33 -14.57
CA ARG A 211 41.32 -44.24 -15.71
C ARG A 211 41.87 -43.56 -16.95
N SER A 212 42.74 -44.24 -17.71
CA SER A 212 43.23 -43.74 -18.96
C SER A 212 42.18 -43.95 -20.10
N LEU A 213 42.32 -43.15 -21.17
CA LEU A 213 41.44 -43.30 -22.35
C LEU A 213 41.54 -44.68 -22.99
N ASP A 214 42.75 -45.23 -23.10
CA ASP A 214 43.01 -46.55 -23.68
C ASP A 214 42.36 -47.68 -22.87
N GLU A 215 42.43 -47.62 -21.52
CA GLU A 215 41.74 -48.56 -20.64
C GLU A 215 40.25 -48.47 -20.77
N HIS A 216 39.71 -47.25 -20.87
CA HIS A 216 38.27 -47.06 -20.97
C HIS A 216 37.73 -47.55 -22.34
N LEU A 217 38.46 -47.27 -23.42
CA LEU A 217 38.07 -47.76 -24.75
C LEU A 217 38.14 -49.30 -24.84
N ASN A 218 39.09 -49.97 -24.14
CA ASN A 218 39.10 -51.40 -24.05
C ASN A 218 37.88 -51.99 -23.34
N ILE A 219 37.38 -51.30 -22.30
CA ILE A 219 36.12 -51.72 -21.62
C ILE A 219 34.94 -51.52 -22.52
N LEU A 220 34.84 -50.40 -23.24
CA LEU A 220 33.76 -50.16 -24.20
C LEU A 220 33.77 -51.21 -25.30
N MET A 221 34.95 -51.68 -25.76
CA MET A 221 35.06 -52.74 -26.73
C MET A 221 34.56 -54.10 -26.19
N GLN A 222 34.80 -54.41 -24.91
CA GLN A 222 34.25 -55.61 -24.22
C GLN A 222 32.73 -55.54 -24.07
N GLN A 223 32.15 -54.30 -23.99
CA GLN A 223 30.73 -54.09 -23.96
C GLN A 223 30.05 -54.11 -25.35
N GLY A 224 30.84 -54.31 -26.42
CA GLY A 224 30.30 -54.48 -27.79
C GLY A 224 30.37 -53.23 -28.66
N PHE A 225 31.06 -52.16 -28.21
CA PHE A 225 31.28 -50.97 -29.05
C PHE A 225 32.66 -51.08 -29.73
N TYR A 226 32.65 -51.03 -31.08
CA TYR A 226 33.84 -51.24 -31.86
C TYR A 226 34.36 -50.02 -32.61
N ARG A 227 33.61 -48.90 -32.58
CA ARG A 227 33.88 -47.71 -33.38
C ARG A 227 33.78 -46.42 -32.60
N ILE A 228 34.69 -45.53 -32.87
CA ILE A 228 34.70 -44.14 -32.35
C ILE A 228 34.74 -43.15 -33.50
N LEU A 229 34.31 -41.96 -33.22
CA LEU A 229 34.49 -40.80 -34.08
C LEU A 229 35.70 -39.98 -33.54
N LEU A 230 36.74 -39.84 -34.29
CA LEU A 230 37.94 -39.09 -33.97
C LEU A 230 38.14 -37.95 -34.99
N ASN A 231 38.07 -36.72 -34.52
CA ASN A 231 38.12 -35.50 -35.37
C ASN A 231 37.17 -35.56 -36.59
N GLY A 232 36.05 -36.20 -36.48
CA GLY A 232 35.03 -36.33 -37.53
C GLY A 232 35.17 -37.58 -38.42
N GLU A 233 36.21 -38.39 -38.24
CA GLU A 233 36.39 -39.65 -38.98
C GLU A 233 36.07 -40.88 -38.13
N ILE A 234 35.43 -41.88 -38.76
CA ILE A 234 35.07 -43.13 -38.03
C ILE A 234 36.28 -44.01 -38.03
N VAL A 235 36.76 -44.34 -36.85
CA VAL A 235 37.96 -45.18 -36.60
C VAL A 235 37.53 -46.40 -35.78
N LYS A 236 38.09 -47.60 -36.01
CA LYS A 236 37.90 -48.72 -35.13
C LYS A 236 38.70 -48.51 -33.84
N ILE A 237 38.15 -48.94 -32.74
CA ILE A 237 38.85 -48.80 -31.40
C ILE A 237 40.15 -49.58 -31.40
N GLU A 238 40.21 -50.76 -32.02
CA GLU A 238 41.44 -51.55 -32.17
C GLU A 238 42.53 -50.77 -32.86
N ASP A 239 42.20 -50.25 -34.08
CA ASP A 239 43.16 -49.46 -34.89
C ASP A 239 43.64 -48.17 -34.16
N PHE A 240 42.81 -47.58 -33.31
CA PHE A 240 43.13 -46.41 -32.49
C PHE A 240 44.12 -46.76 -31.37
N LEU A 241 43.88 -47.89 -30.65
CA LEU A 241 44.73 -48.38 -29.54
C LEU A 241 46.11 -48.77 -30.05
N ASP A 242 46.20 -49.41 -31.24
CA ASP A 242 47.47 -49.80 -31.84
C ASP A 242 48.37 -48.62 -32.20
N GLN A 243 47.79 -47.45 -32.55
CA GLN A 243 48.54 -46.25 -32.92
C GLN A 243 49.18 -45.51 -31.73
N LYS A 244 48.87 -45.84 -30.46
CA LYS A 244 49.37 -45.26 -29.20
C LYS A 244 49.43 -43.71 -29.21
N LYS A 245 48.50 -43.07 -29.90
CA LYS A 245 48.42 -41.59 -29.97
C LYS A 245 47.78 -41.02 -28.73
N LYS A 246 48.44 -40.09 -28.05
CA LYS A 246 47.85 -39.32 -26.96
C LYS A 246 46.85 -38.30 -27.53
N VAL A 247 45.56 -38.58 -27.42
CA VAL A 247 44.48 -37.69 -27.82
C VAL A 247 43.66 -37.29 -26.58
N SER A 248 43.20 -36.02 -26.56
CA SER A 248 42.29 -35.59 -25.51
C SER A 248 40.96 -36.28 -25.65
N GLU A 249 40.37 -36.74 -24.53
CA GLU A 249 39.04 -37.36 -24.45
C GLU A 249 37.95 -36.56 -25.18
N LYS A 250 38.01 -35.20 -25.10
CA LYS A 250 37.06 -34.27 -25.74
C LYS A 250 36.98 -34.42 -27.25
N LYS A 251 37.96 -35.03 -27.88
CA LYS A 251 38.03 -35.22 -29.33
C LYS A 251 37.53 -36.59 -29.77
N VAL A 252 37.22 -37.48 -28.83
CA VAL A 252 36.76 -38.83 -29.06
C VAL A 252 35.31 -38.94 -28.71
N LYS A 253 34.46 -39.38 -29.67
CA LYS A 253 33.02 -39.64 -29.46
C LYS A 253 32.77 -41.11 -29.72
N LEU A 254 32.01 -41.78 -28.88
CA LEU A 254 31.61 -43.19 -29.07
C LEU A 254 30.52 -43.25 -30.16
N LEU A 255 30.72 -44.02 -31.21
CA LEU A 255 29.69 -44.26 -32.24
C LEU A 255 28.77 -45.39 -31.78
N ILE A 256 27.50 -45.04 -31.53
CA ILE A 256 26.47 -45.96 -31.08
C ILE A 256 25.78 -46.64 -32.26
N ASP A 257 25.30 -45.83 -33.24
CA ASP A 257 24.61 -46.37 -34.41
C ASP A 257 24.77 -45.48 -35.63
N ARG A 258 24.62 -46.05 -36.83
CA ARG A 258 24.62 -45.39 -38.12
C ARG A 258 23.31 -45.72 -38.84
N ILE A 259 22.53 -44.71 -39.14
CA ILE A 259 21.19 -44.83 -39.73
C ILE A 259 21.15 -44.09 -41.04
N LYS A 260 20.61 -44.75 -42.06
CA LYS A 260 20.31 -44.09 -43.33
C LYS A 260 18.82 -43.75 -43.37
N VAL A 261 18.51 -42.48 -43.49
CA VAL A 261 17.13 -41.98 -43.54
C VAL A 261 16.49 -42.34 -44.90
N ASN A 262 15.37 -43.10 -44.87
CA ASN A 262 14.62 -43.50 -46.04
C ASN A 262 13.16 -43.06 -45.89
N GLU A 263 12.33 -43.16 -46.98
CA GLU A 263 10.93 -42.72 -47.00
C GLU A 263 9.97 -43.54 -46.09
N SER A 264 10.36 -44.75 -45.67
CA SER A 264 9.56 -45.56 -44.76
C SER A 264 10.39 -45.97 -43.54
N MET A 265 10.38 -45.12 -42.52
CA MET A 265 11.18 -45.30 -41.28
C MET A 265 10.36 -45.79 -40.11
N ASP A 266 9.05 -46.08 -40.26
CA ASP A 266 8.17 -46.49 -39.15
C ASP A 266 8.69 -47.73 -38.38
N ASP A 267 9.22 -48.74 -39.10
CA ASP A 267 9.82 -49.93 -38.51
C ASP A 267 11.17 -49.68 -37.80
N ALA A 268 11.83 -48.57 -38.11
CA ALA A 268 13.14 -48.22 -37.55
C ALA A 268 13.03 -47.45 -36.22
N VAL A 269 11.85 -46.91 -35.87
CA VAL A 269 11.65 -46.05 -34.68
C VAL A 269 12.11 -46.76 -33.39
N GLY A 270 11.79 -48.05 -33.25
CA GLY A 270 12.24 -48.83 -32.09
C GLY A 270 13.75 -48.92 -31.98
N ARG A 271 14.44 -49.28 -33.08
CA ARG A 271 15.91 -49.33 -33.15
C ARG A 271 16.58 -47.98 -32.85
N ILE A 272 16.01 -46.90 -33.47
CA ILE A 272 16.54 -45.55 -33.24
C ILE A 272 16.37 -45.18 -31.76
N SER A 273 15.23 -45.50 -31.13
CA SER A 273 14.96 -45.25 -29.74
C SER A 273 15.97 -45.93 -28.82
N ASP A 274 16.23 -47.24 -29.07
CA ASP A 274 17.20 -48.02 -28.29
C ASP A 274 18.64 -47.48 -28.46
N SER A 275 19.00 -47.08 -29.67
CA SER A 275 20.31 -46.48 -29.94
C SER A 275 20.48 -45.11 -29.27
N VAL A 276 19.43 -44.28 -29.26
CA VAL A 276 19.44 -42.98 -28.57
C VAL A 276 19.49 -43.17 -27.05
N GLN A 277 18.72 -44.14 -26.52
CA GLN A 277 18.76 -44.44 -25.10
C GLN A 277 20.15 -44.92 -24.66
N THR A 278 20.81 -45.75 -25.46
CA THR A 278 22.18 -46.19 -25.25
C THR A 278 23.15 -45.02 -25.34
N ALA A 279 22.95 -44.10 -26.30
CA ALA A 279 23.78 -42.89 -26.38
C ALA A 279 23.67 -41.98 -25.17
N PHE A 280 22.46 -41.77 -24.65
CA PHE A 280 22.28 -41.00 -23.39
C PHE A 280 22.88 -41.71 -22.18
N TYR A 281 22.81 -43.04 -22.13
CA TYR A 281 23.41 -43.79 -21.04
C TYR A 281 24.95 -43.68 -21.02
N GLU A 282 25.58 -43.98 -22.15
CA GLU A 282 27.04 -43.96 -22.30
C GLU A 282 27.61 -42.52 -22.25
N GLY A 283 26.86 -41.57 -22.84
CA GLY A 283 27.25 -40.15 -22.86
C GLY A 283 26.91 -39.41 -21.56
N LYS A 284 26.53 -40.10 -20.45
CA LYS A 284 26.12 -39.46 -19.18
C LYS A 284 25.09 -38.37 -19.41
N GLU A 285 23.97 -38.77 -20.03
CA GLU A 285 22.80 -37.95 -20.37
C GLU A 285 23.00 -36.96 -21.53
N ASN A 286 24.13 -37.06 -22.27
CA ASN A 286 24.39 -36.31 -23.50
C ASN A 286 24.41 -37.24 -24.70
N CYS A 287 23.80 -36.81 -25.79
CA CYS A 287 23.77 -37.50 -27.07
C CYS A 287 23.98 -36.45 -28.20
N GLN A 288 24.68 -36.85 -29.26
CA GLN A 288 24.85 -35.99 -30.41
C GLN A 288 24.43 -36.77 -31.66
N VAL A 289 23.74 -36.11 -32.57
CA VAL A 289 23.43 -36.62 -33.90
C VAL A 289 24.23 -35.84 -34.92
N ILE A 290 25.01 -36.59 -35.70
CA ILE A 290 25.77 -36.02 -36.84
C ILE A 290 25.09 -36.49 -38.11
N SER A 291 24.50 -35.57 -38.88
CA SER A 291 23.87 -35.84 -40.16
C SER A 291 24.79 -35.48 -41.32
N GLU A 292 24.85 -36.37 -42.31
CA GLU A 292 25.68 -36.17 -43.49
C GLU A 292 24.86 -36.38 -44.76
N LEU A 293 24.78 -35.35 -45.61
CA LEU A 293 24.12 -35.37 -46.92
C LEU A 293 24.99 -34.71 -47.96
N ASN A 294 25.28 -35.41 -49.04
CA ASN A 294 26.12 -34.91 -50.16
C ASN A 294 27.48 -34.32 -49.72
N GLY A 295 28.05 -34.79 -48.63
CA GLY A 295 29.35 -34.35 -48.12
C GLY A 295 29.26 -33.15 -47.14
N GLU A 296 28.06 -32.56 -46.94
CA GLU A 296 27.83 -31.58 -45.89
C GLU A 296 27.47 -32.27 -44.59
N ARG A 297 28.11 -31.88 -43.52
CA ARG A 297 27.85 -32.36 -42.15
C ARG A 297 27.21 -31.30 -41.28
N GLN A 298 26.19 -31.70 -40.53
CA GLN A 298 25.55 -30.90 -39.49
C GLN A 298 25.56 -31.68 -38.17
N GLU A 299 25.91 -31.01 -37.11
CA GLU A 299 25.91 -31.58 -35.75
C GLU A 299 24.76 -30.99 -34.92
N ALA A 300 24.01 -31.87 -34.26
CA ALA A 300 22.94 -31.50 -33.32
C ALA A 300 23.22 -32.14 -31.96
N ASP A 301 23.34 -31.32 -30.94
CA ASP A 301 23.56 -31.76 -29.56
C ASP A 301 22.24 -31.90 -28.82
N PHE A 302 22.11 -32.99 -28.08
CA PHE A 302 20.93 -33.30 -27.23
C PHE A 302 21.40 -33.66 -25.82
N SER A 303 20.73 -33.15 -24.83
CA SER A 303 20.99 -33.49 -23.45
C SER A 303 19.69 -33.84 -22.74
N SER A 304 19.66 -34.95 -21.98
CA SER A 304 18.54 -35.27 -21.11
C SER A 304 18.67 -34.53 -19.75
N ARG A 305 19.73 -33.78 -19.54
CA ARG A 305 19.85 -32.83 -18.45
C ARG A 305 19.18 -31.52 -18.80
N PHE A 306 18.73 -30.82 -17.79
CA PHE A 306 18.24 -29.45 -17.97
C PHE A 306 19.42 -28.48 -17.95
N GLU A 307 20.22 -28.47 -19.04
CA GLU A 307 21.44 -27.68 -19.15
C GLU A 307 21.59 -27.04 -20.54
N ALA A 308 22.28 -25.90 -20.59
CA ALA A 308 22.68 -25.22 -21.82
C ALA A 308 23.96 -24.39 -21.55
N ASP A 309 24.83 -24.27 -22.56
CA ASP A 309 26.09 -23.51 -22.49
C ASP A 309 26.99 -23.88 -21.27
N GLY A 310 26.94 -25.14 -20.83
CA GLY A 310 27.70 -25.62 -19.66
C GLY A 310 27.12 -25.21 -18.30
N ILE A 311 25.94 -24.60 -18.28
CA ILE A 311 25.22 -24.22 -17.05
C ILE A 311 24.07 -25.20 -16.83
N THR A 312 24.01 -25.80 -15.65
CA THR A 312 22.87 -26.65 -15.22
C THR A 312 21.79 -25.77 -14.60
N PHE A 313 20.56 -25.92 -15.05
CA PHE A 313 19.40 -25.17 -14.59
C PHE A 313 18.48 -26.06 -13.73
N GLU A 314 17.73 -25.42 -12.85
CA GLU A 314 16.65 -26.07 -12.10
C GLU A 314 15.34 -25.97 -12.90
N PRO A 315 14.53 -27.05 -12.99
CA PRO A 315 13.20 -26.96 -13.60
C PRO A 315 12.31 -25.93 -12.87
N PRO A 316 11.50 -25.15 -13.57
CA PRO A 316 10.61 -24.17 -12.97
C PRO A 316 9.63 -24.82 -11.99
N THR A 317 9.62 -24.41 -10.75
CA THR A 317 8.67 -24.83 -9.70
C THR A 317 8.09 -23.61 -9.01
N ALA A 318 6.89 -23.73 -8.39
CA ALA A 318 6.28 -22.63 -7.66
C ALA A 318 7.19 -22.10 -6.52
N ASN A 319 8.00 -22.97 -5.91
CA ASN A 319 8.94 -22.59 -4.84
C ASN A 319 10.08 -21.72 -5.34
N MET A 320 10.54 -21.91 -6.60
CA MET A 320 11.57 -21.07 -7.22
C MET A 320 11.17 -19.59 -7.28
N PHE A 321 9.88 -19.32 -7.41
CA PHE A 321 9.31 -17.97 -7.50
C PHE A 321 8.76 -17.45 -6.17
N ALA A 322 8.98 -18.16 -5.05
CA ALA A 322 8.49 -17.77 -3.73
C ALA A 322 9.60 -17.08 -2.92
N PHE A 323 9.59 -15.76 -2.85
CA PHE A 323 10.59 -15.00 -2.06
C PHE A 323 10.43 -15.18 -0.54
N ASN A 324 9.32 -15.75 -0.08
CA ASN A 324 9.10 -16.12 1.33
C ASN A 324 9.66 -17.52 1.67
N ASN A 325 10.20 -18.25 0.68
CA ASN A 325 10.75 -19.58 0.83
C ASN A 325 12.26 -19.52 0.55
N PRO A 326 13.12 -20.19 1.33
CA PRO A 326 14.58 -20.25 1.09
C PRO A 326 14.97 -20.71 -0.31
N TYR A 327 14.14 -21.53 -0.97
CA TYR A 327 14.36 -21.98 -2.34
C TYR A 327 14.29 -20.86 -3.39
N GLY A 328 13.36 -19.91 -3.25
CA GLY A 328 13.16 -18.82 -4.20
C GLY A 328 13.77 -17.51 -3.76
N ALA A 329 13.97 -17.32 -2.47
CA ALA A 329 14.52 -16.08 -1.91
C ALA A 329 15.96 -15.83 -2.37
N CYS A 330 16.28 -14.58 -2.67
CA CYS A 330 17.65 -14.14 -2.87
C CYS A 330 18.50 -14.46 -1.62
N PRO A 331 19.63 -15.16 -1.75
CA PRO A 331 20.44 -15.58 -0.59
C PRO A 331 20.98 -14.39 0.20
N THR A 332 21.32 -13.28 -0.46
CA THR A 332 21.91 -12.09 0.15
C THR A 332 20.90 -11.33 1.02
N CYS A 333 19.70 -11.07 0.52
CA CYS A 333 18.66 -10.31 1.25
C CYS A 333 17.57 -11.20 1.86
N GLN A 334 17.62 -12.51 1.70
CA GLN A 334 16.64 -13.47 2.23
C GLN A 334 15.17 -13.09 1.90
N GLY A 335 14.94 -12.54 0.71
CA GLY A 335 13.62 -12.15 0.24
C GLY A 335 13.12 -10.76 0.72
N PHE A 336 13.96 -9.98 1.40
CA PHE A 336 13.60 -8.60 1.80
C PHE A 336 13.73 -7.58 0.66
N GLY A 337 14.56 -7.86 -0.36
CA GLY A 337 14.84 -6.93 -1.45
C GLY A 337 15.81 -5.81 -1.08
N SER A 338 16.14 -5.66 0.21
CA SER A 338 17.05 -4.67 0.76
C SER A 338 17.99 -5.31 1.76
N VAL A 339 19.15 -4.69 1.97
CA VAL A 339 20.15 -5.07 2.96
C VAL A 339 20.52 -3.86 3.80
N ILE A 340 21.06 -4.09 5.00
CA ILE A 340 21.67 -3.01 5.77
C ILE A 340 23.08 -2.79 5.21
N GLY A 341 23.28 -1.68 4.57
CA GLY A 341 24.55 -1.30 3.95
C GLY A 341 24.83 0.19 4.11
N ILE A 342 25.89 0.68 3.47
CA ILE A 342 26.13 2.12 3.38
C ILE A 342 25.11 2.71 2.41
N ASP A 343 24.30 3.64 2.94
CA ASP A 343 23.21 4.28 2.17
C ASP A 343 23.79 5.43 1.32
N PRO A 344 23.72 5.34 -0.01
CA PRO A 344 24.20 6.39 -0.90
C PRO A 344 23.55 7.75 -0.65
N ASP A 345 22.29 7.76 -0.22
CA ASP A 345 21.55 8.99 0.05
C ASP A 345 21.97 9.65 1.37
N LEU A 346 22.46 8.87 2.34
CA LEU A 346 23.09 9.40 3.56
C LEU A 346 24.51 9.89 3.29
N VAL A 347 25.23 9.25 2.36
CA VAL A 347 26.58 9.67 1.95
C VAL A 347 26.51 10.97 1.15
N VAL A 348 25.55 11.12 0.24
CA VAL A 348 25.31 12.31 -0.57
C VAL A 348 23.89 12.83 -0.32
N PRO A 349 23.65 13.47 0.83
CA PRO A 349 22.30 13.90 1.24
C PRO A 349 21.77 15.07 0.41
N ASN A 350 22.66 15.86 -0.20
CA ASN A 350 22.28 16.94 -1.11
C ASN A 350 23.00 16.77 -2.45
N LYS A 351 22.27 16.29 -3.43
CA LYS A 351 22.80 16.04 -4.76
C LYS A 351 22.94 17.29 -5.62
N SER A 352 22.42 18.44 -5.17
CA SER A 352 22.61 19.73 -5.86
C SER A 352 23.97 20.38 -5.55
N LEU A 353 24.67 19.92 -4.52
CA LEU A 353 26.04 20.33 -4.26
C LEU A 353 27.02 19.61 -5.18
N SER A 354 28.12 20.28 -5.50
CA SER A 354 29.28 19.71 -6.16
C SER A 354 30.18 18.97 -5.14
N ILE A 355 31.10 18.13 -5.63
CA ILE A 355 32.09 17.47 -4.78
C ILE A 355 32.91 18.51 -4.01
N TYR A 356 33.29 19.59 -4.68
CA TYR A 356 34.04 20.70 -4.09
C TYR A 356 33.28 21.38 -2.95
N GLU A 357 31.97 21.55 -3.08
CA GLU A 357 31.05 22.09 -2.08
C GLU A 357 30.66 21.09 -0.98
N ASN A 358 31.39 19.99 -0.84
CA ASN A 358 31.15 18.95 0.15
C ASN A 358 29.82 18.18 -0.03
N ALA A 359 29.46 17.82 -1.26
CA ALA A 359 28.33 16.92 -1.54
C ALA A 359 28.46 15.60 -0.75
N ILE A 360 29.69 15.07 -0.65
CA ILE A 360 30.00 13.81 0.05
C ILE A 360 30.14 14.10 1.54
N ALA A 361 29.08 13.79 2.29
CA ALA A 361 28.99 14.14 3.71
C ALA A 361 29.99 13.39 4.61
N CYS A 362 30.39 12.18 4.26
CA CYS A 362 31.33 11.37 5.05
C CYS A 362 32.76 11.88 4.96
N TRP A 363 33.09 12.71 3.98
CA TRP A 363 34.41 13.32 3.81
C TRP A 363 34.52 14.73 4.43
N ARG A 364 33.53 15.14 5.24
CA ARG A 364 33.57 16.42 5.97
C ARG A 364 34.37 16.31 7.24
N GLY A 365 34.98 17.41 7.66
CA GLY A 365 35.81 17.54 8.88
C GLY A 365 37.30 17.32 8.64
N ASP A 366 38.14 17.83 9.54
CA ASP A 366 39.59 18.04 9.36
C ASP A 366 40.37 16.80 8.92
N LYS A 367 40.02 15.61 9.48
CA LYS A 367 40.72 14.36 9.15
C LYS A 367 40.12 13.66 7.92
N MET A 368 38.82 13.84 7.66
CA MET A 368 38.15 13.10 6.60
C MET A 368 38.18 13.86 5.28
N SER A 369 38.45 15.16 5.31
CA SER A 369 38.64 15.99 4.11
C SER A 369 39.86 15.55 3.29
N GLU A 370 40.83 14.87 3.88
CA GLU A 370 42.00 14.32 3.17
C GLU A 370 41.59 13.42 1.97
N TRP A 371 40.49 12.66 2.11
CA TRP A 371 39.96 11.81 1.03
C TRP A 371 39.40 12.64 -0.13
N LYS A 372 38.68 13.74 0.17
CA LYS A 372 38.23 14.70 -0.83
C LYS A 372 39.43 15.37 -1.51
N ASP A 373 40.40 15.82 -0.73
CA ASP A 373 41.59 16.52 -1.25
C ASP A 373 42.45 15.63 -2.15
N ALA A 374 42.52 14.32 -1.85
CA ALA A 374 43.16 13.34 -2.71
C ALA A 374 42.47 13.26 -4.09
N LEU A 375 41.15 13.20 -4.12
CA LEU A 375 40.39 13.21 -5.38
C LEU A 375 40.56 14.54 -6.14
N VAL A 376 40.46 15.69 -5.43
CA VAL A 376 40.58 17.02 -6.03
C VAL A 376 41.92 17.19 -6.77
N ARG A 377 43.01 16.67 -6.23
CA ARG A 377 44.34 16.72 -6.86
C ARG A 377 44.43 15.98 -8.18
N VAL A 378 43.60 14.96 -8.37
CA VAL A 378 43.67 14.07 -9.55
C VAL A 378 42.42 14.17 -10.43
N ALA A 379 41.46 15.03 -10.10
CA ALA A 379 40.15 15.14 -10.73
C ALA A 379 40.22 15.23 -12.26
N ASP A 380 41.12 16.07 -12.78
CA ASP A 380 41.31 16.25 -14.23
C ASP A 380 41.86 14.98 -14.91
N LYS A 381 42.72 14.21 -14.23
CA LYS A 381 43.28 12.96 -14.75
C LYS A 381 42.26 11.83 -14.85
N VAL A 382 41.31 11.84 -13.90
CA VAL A 382 40.28 10.78 -13.82
C VAL A 382 38.94 11.19 -14.48
N GLY A 383 38.88 12.44 -15.00
CA GLY A 383 37.70 12.93 -15.72
C GLY A 383 36.46 13.17 -14.87
N ILE A 384 36.64 13.46 -13.58
CA ILE A 384 35.53 13.77 -12.65
C ILE A 384 35.40 15.29 -12.51
N PRO A 385 34.26 15.90 -12.95
CA PRO A 385 34.06 17.33 -12.84
C PRO A 385 33.62 17.71 -11.42
N ILE A 386 34.58 18.11 -10.55
CA ILE A 386 34.37 18.35 -9.11
C ILE A 386 33.51 19.59 -8.80
N PHE A 387 33.33 20.51 -9.74
CA PHE A 387 32.53 21.74 -9.58
C PHE A 387 31.09 21.58 -10.10
N LYS A 388 30.76 20.47 -10.78
CA LYS A 388 29.38 20.21 -11.21
C LYS A 388 28.55 19.63 -10.06
N PRO A 389 27.26 19.97 -9.98
CA PRO A 389 26.33 19.30 -9.08
C PRO A 389 26.41 17.79 -9.18
N PHE A 390 26.33 17.08 -8.06
CA PHE A 390 26.49 15.62 -8.01
C PHE A 390 25.46 14.91 -8.93
N TYR A 391 24.26 15.46 -9.09
CA TYR A 391 23.24 14.88 -9.94
C TYR A 391 23.57 14.95 -11.45
N GLU A 392 24.43 15.88 -11.88
CA GLU A 392 24.88 16.03 -13.28
C GLU A 392 26.01 15.09 -13.65
N LEU A 393 26.60 14.39 -12.69
CA LEU A 393 27.62 13.37 -12.94
C LEU A 393 27.01 12.18 -13.68
N THR A 394 27.78 11.63 -14.65
CA THR A 394 27.37 10.39 -15.31
C THR A 394 27.40 9.20 -14.37
N GLU A 395 26.69 8.13 -14.68
CA GLU A 395 26.70 6.92 -13.86
C GLU A 395 28.09 6.28 -13.77
N GLU A 396 28.87 6.41 -14.83
CA GLU A 396 30.28 5.97 -14.85
C GLU A 396 31.13 6.77 -13.86
N GLN A 397 30.96 8.11 -13.83
CA GLN A 397 31.65 9.00 -12.90
C GLN A 397 31.21 8.73 -11.45
N LYS A 398 29.92 8.51 -11.22
CA LYS A 398 29.41 8.11 -9.90
C LYS A 398 29.98 6.75 -9.47
N SER A 399 29.97 5.77 -10.36
CA SER A 399 30.57 4.45 -10.09
C SER A 399 32.03 4.57 -9.71
N LEU A 400 32.79 5.37 -10.46
CA LEU A 400 34.21 5.62 -10.19
C LEU A 400 34.44 6.31 -8.83
N LEU A 401 33.58 7.23 -8.43
CA LEU A 401 33.62 7.83 -7.09
C LEU A 401 33.42 6.79 -5.97
N TRP A 402 32.57 5.80 -6.22
CA TRP A 402 32.34 4.73 -5.24
C TRP A 402 33.49 3.74 -5.18
N THR A 403 34.01 3.29 -6.32
CA THR A 403 35.01 2.21 -6.39
C THR A 403 36.46 2.68 -6.30
N GLY A 404 36.70 3.98 -6.59
CA GLY A 404 38.07 4.48 -6.75
C GLY A 404 38.83 3.89 -7.94
N ASN A 405 40.10 4.21 -8.04
CA ASN A 405 41.02 3.64 -9.02
C ASN A 405 42.49 3.77 -8.51
N GLN A 406 43.46 3.49 -9.39
CA GLN A 406 44.89 3.57 -9.05
C GLN A 406 45.38 4.97 -8.62
N TYR A 407 44.58 6.03 -8.78
CA TYR A 407 44.98 7.43 -8.48
C TYR A 407 44.34 7.96 -7.20
N PHE A 408 43.17 7.44 -6.81
CA PHE A 408 42.49 7.82 -5.58
C PHE A 408 41.65 6.66 -5.04
N GLU A 409 41.48 6.64 -3.71
CA GLU A 409 40.64 5.68 -3.02
C GLU A 409 39.17 6.18 -3.00
N GLY A 410 38.23 5.27 -3.30
CA GLY A 410 36.80 5.61 -3.42
C GLY A 410 36.06 5.64 -2.10
N ILE A 411 34.76 5.89 -2.19
CA ILE A 411 33.86 5.90 -1.00
C ILE A 411 33.80 4.50 -0.36
N VAL A 412 33.89 3.42 -1.12
CA VAL A 412 33.95 2.05 -0.57
C VAL A 412 35.21 1.86 0.26
N ASP A 413 36.37 2.31 -0.21
CA ASP A 413 37.64 2.19 0.51
C ASP A 413 37.63 3.05 1.79
N PHE A 414 37.02 4.22 1.75
CA PHE A 414 36.77 5.05 2.92
C PHE A 414 35.99 4.28 3.99
N PHE A 415 34.87 3.62 3.63
CA PHE A 415 34.08 2.86 4.61
C PHE A 415 34.79 1.60 5.07
N ASN A 416 35.56 0.93 4.22
CA ASN A 416 36.45 -0.18 4.62
C ASN A 416 37.48 0.29 5.67
N TYR A 417 38.06 1.47 5.47
CA TYR A 417 38.92 2.10 6.47
C TYR A 417 38.19 2.39 7.78
N VAL A 418 36.99 3.00 7.72
CA VAL A 418 36.17 3.28 8.90
C VAL A 418 35.81 2.01 9.64
N GLU A 419 35.48 0.93 8.92
CA GLU A 419 35.17 -0.38 9.50
C GLU A 419 36.39 -1.04 10.16
N SER A 420 37.57 -0.92 9.57
CA SER A 420 38.82 -1.39 10.17
C SER A 420 39.15 -0.70 11.50
N GLN A 421 38.71 0.58 11.65
CA GLN A 421 38.89 1.36 12.88
C GLN A 421 37.72 1.26 13.86
N SER A 422 36.77 0.35 13.65
CA SER A 422 35.49 0.24 14.42
C SER A 422 35.71 -0.14 15.90
N TYR A 423 36.94 -0.52 16.33
CA TYR A 423 37.31 -0.64 17.74
C TYR A 423 37.22 0.70 18.49
N LYS A 424 37.32 1.84 17.81
CA LYS A 424 37.13 3.19 18.37
C LYS A 424 35.66 3.62 18.28
N ILE A 425 35.09 4.11 19.38
CA ILE A 425 33.66 4.50 19.48
C ILE A 425 33.27 5.50 18.40
N GLN A 426 34.10 6.50 18.11
CA GLN A 426 33.86 7.54 17.12
C GLN A 426 33.62 6.97 15.70
N TYR A 427 34.38 5.96 15.28
CA TYR A 427 34.22 5.33 13.98
C TYR A 427 32.99 4.42 13.92
N ARG A 428 32.61 3.76 15.03
CA ARG A 428 31.36 3.02 15.13
C ARG A 428 30.13 3.94 15.00
N VAL A 429 30.15 5.08 15.68
CA VAL A 429 29.09 6.10 15.57
C VAL A 429 29.04 6.65 14.15
N MET A 430 30.20 6.93 13.53
CA MET A 430 30.29 7.38 12.16
C MET A 430 29.68 6.34 11.19
N LEU A 431 30.08 5.08 11.29
CA LEU A 431 29.55 4.00 10.46
C LEU A 431 28.03 3.84 10.63
N SER A 432 27.53 3.89 11.88
CA SER A 432 26.10 3.82 12.17
C SER A 432 25.30 4.97 11.54
N ARG A 433 25.88 6.16 11.41
CA ARG A 433 25.25 7.35 10.81
C ARG A 433 24.99 7.16 9.31
N TYR A 434 25.84 6.40 8.61
CA TYR A 434 25.73 6.18 7.16
C TYR A 434 25.16 4.80 6.79
N ARG A 435 24.86 3.94 7.78
CA ARG A 435 24.16 2.69 7.53
C ARG A 435 22.65 2.91 7.42
N GLY A 436 22.07 2.36 6.35
CA GLY A 436 20.65 2.42 6.05
C GLY A 436 20.17 1.17 5.34
N LYS A 437 18.89 1.14 5.00
CA LYS A 437 18.33 0.12 4.12
C LYS A 437 18.65 0.47 2.67
N THR A 438 19.52 -0.31 2.05
CA THR A 438 19.88 -0.14 0.64
C THR A 438 19.28 -1.26 -0.20
N VAL A 439 19.07 -1.00 -1.50
CA VAL A 439 18.63 -2.02 -2.44
C VAL A 439 19.66 -3.16 -2.47
N CYS A 440 19.19 -4.39 -2.42
CA CYS A 440 20.07 -5.56 -2.47
C CYS A 440 20.90 -5.57 -3.75
N PRO A 441 22.25 -5.65 -3.69
CA PRO A 441 23.10 -5.58 -4.88
C PRO A 441 22.98 -6.82 -5.77
N GLU A 442 22.48 -7.94 -5.26
CA GLU A 442 22.34 -9.18 -6.04
C GLU A 442 21.02 -9.26 -6.79
N CYS A 443 19.89 -9.01 -6.10
CA CYS A 443 18.56 -9.12 -6.72
C CYS A 443 17.99 -7.78 -7.19
N HIS A 444 18.65 -6.67 -6.95
CA HIS A 444 18.21 -5.31 -7.32
C HIS A 444 16.76 -5.01 -6.89
N GLY A 445 16.39 -5.47 -5.69
CA GLY A 445 15.06 -5.26 -5.14
C GLY A 445 13.99 -6.27 -5.55
N THR A 446 14.27 -7.19 -6.47
CA THR A 446 13.30 -8.20 -6.95
C THR A 446 13.05 -9.34 -5.97
N ARG A 447 13.89 -9.49 -4.92
CA ARG A 447 13.78 -10.46 -3.81
C ARG A 447 14.03 -11.91 -4.19
N LEU A 448 14.04 -12.25 -5.48
CA LEU A 448 14.22 -13.60 -5.98
C LEU A 448 15.67 -13.90 -6.33
N ARG A 449 16.01 -15.19 -6.35
CA ARG A 449 17.28 -15.68 -6.90
C ARG A 449 17.40 -15.37 -8.38
N ARG A 450 18.62 -15.27 -8.88
CA ARG A 450 18.91 -15.07 -10.32
C ARG A 450 18.29 -16.14 -11.20
N ALA A 451 18.21 -17.39 -10.73
CA ALA A 451 17.60 -18.51 -11.49
C ALA A 451 16.15 -18.21 -11.91
N ALA A 452 15.37 -17.48 -11.10
CA ALA A 452 14.01 -17.09 -11.44
C ALA A 452 13.92 -16.10 -12.63
N GLN A 453 14.99 -15.34 -12.90
CA GLN A 453 15.06 -14.37 -14.01
C GLN A 453 15.25 -15.06 -15.37
N TYR A 454 15.77 -16.28 -15.37
CA TYR A 454 15.99 -17.04 -16.60
C TYR A 454 14.71 -17.66 -17.16
N VAL A 455 13.67 -17.76 -16.32
CA VAL A 455 12.37 -18.31 -16.70
C VAL A 455 11.48 -17.19 -17.24
N LYS A 456 10.96 -17.35 -18.45
CA LYS A 456 10.15 -16.33 -19.13
C LYS A 456 8.81 -16.88 -19.60
N VAL A 457 7.79 -16.03 -19.55
CA VAL A 457 6.46 -16.19 -20.16
C VAL A 457 6.23 -14.98 -21.06
N GLY A 458 5.90 -15.19 -22.32
CA GLY A 458 5.74 -14.08 -23.27
C GLY A 458 6.99 -13.18 -23.40
N GLY A 459 8.20 -13.75 -23.20
CA GLY A 459 9.48 -13.03 -23.27
C GLY A 459 9.87 -12.24 -22.00
N LYS A 460 9.02 -12.17 -20.98
CA LYS A 460 9.27 -11.47 -19.72
C LYS A 460 9.46 -12.45 -18.56
N SER A 461 10.39 -12.14 -17.65
CA SER A 461 10.57 -12.87 -16.39
C SER A 461 9.53 -12.40 -15.35
N ILE A 462 9.30 -13.20 -14.30
CA ILE A 462 8.43 -12.79 -13.20
C ILE A 462 8.95 -11.50 -12.52
N THR A 463 10.28 -11.31 -12.48
CA THR A 463 10.91 -10.12 -11.93
C THR A 463 10.63 -8.87 -12.76
N ASP A 464 10.55 -9.00 -14.07
CA ASP A 464 10.16 -7.89 -14.96
C ASP A 464 8.71 -7.50 -14.71
N LEU A 465 7.81 -8.49 -14.61
CA LEU A 465 6.38 -8.24 -14.41
C LEU A 465 6.05 -7.57 -13.06
N VAL A 466 6.72 -7.97 -11.98
CA VAL A 466 6.43 -7.37 -10.66
C VAL A 466 6.94 -5.94 -10.51
N MET A 467 7.85 -5.51 -11.38
CA MET A 467 8.37 -4.15 -11.40
C MET A 467 7.58 -3.21 -12.32
N MET A 468 6.70 -3.76 -13.18
CA MET A 468 5.83 -2.97 -14.06
C MET A 468 4.69 -2.33 -13.27
N PRO A 469 4.23 -1.11 -13.64
CA PRO A 469 2.94 -0.58 -13.25
C PRO A 469 1.80 -1.55 -13.62
N LEU A 470 0.75 -1.60 -12.79
CA LEU A 470 -0.35 -2.54 -13.00
C LEU A 470 -1.11 -2.29 -14.31
N ASP A 471 -1.19 -1.04 -14.76
CA ASP A 471 -1.77 -0.69 -16.07
C ASP A 471 -0.99 -1.32 -17.21
N GLU A 472 0.34 -1.25 -17.20
CA GLU A 472 1.20 -1.89 -18.19
C GLU A 472 1.15 -3.41 -18.09
N LEU A 473 1.10 -3.93 -16.87
CA LEU A 473 0.96 -5.36 -16.62
C LEU A 473 -0.34 -5.91 -17.20
N LYS A 474 -1.43 -5.17 -17.10
CA LYS A 474 -2.71 -5.54 -17.74
C LYS A 474 -2.58 -5.58 -19.26
N VAL A 475 -1.99 -4.55 -19.87
CA VAL A 475 -1.74 -4.51 -21.31
C VAL A 475 -0.87 -5.70 -21.75
N PHE A 476 0.14 -6.09 -20.96
CA PHE A 476 0.95 -7.26 -21.26
C PHE A 476 0.11 -8.54 -21.30
N PHE A 477 -0.77 -8.77 -20.30
CA PHE A 477 -1.60 -9.98 -20.26
C PHE A 477 -2.68 -10.00 -21.34
N ASP A 478 -3.26 -8.87 -21.70
CA ASP A 478 -4.26 -8.76 -22.77
C ASP A 478 -3.66 -9.07 -24.17
N HIS A 479 -2.36 -8.81 -24.36
CA HIS A 479 -1.65 -9.07 -25.61
C HIS A 479 -0.79 -10.33 -25.59
N LEU A 480 -0.84 -11.12 -24.49
CA LEU A 480 -0.03 -12.32 -24.32
C LEU A 480 -0.41 -13.40 -25.32
N LYS A 481 0.53 -13.77 -26.22
CA LYS A 481 0.37 -14.84 -27.17
C LYS A 481 1.04 -16.11 -26.66
N LEU A 482 0.27 -17.16 -26.52
CA LEU A 482 0.70 -18.49 -26.08
C LEU A 482 0.39 -19.50 -27.20
N ASP A 483 1.13 -20.61 -27.23
CA ASP A 483 0.75 -21.75 -28.04
C ASP A 483 -0.51 -22.42 -27.51
N GLU A 484 -1.11 -23.32 -28.27
CA GLU A 484 -2.41 -23.94 -27.92
C GLU A 484 -2.34 -24.74 -26.60
N THR A 485 -1.21 -25.40 -26.35
CA THR A 485 -1.01 -26.21 -25.15
C THR A 485 -0.85 -25.31 -23.92
N ASP A 486 0.04 -24.34 -23.98
CA ASP A 486 0.28 -23.37 -22.89
C ASP A 486 -0.99 -22.56 -22.60
N SER A 487 -1.77 -22.20 -23.64
CA SER A 487 -3.05 -21.50 -23.51
C SER A 487 -4.09 -22.30 -22.71
N LYS A 488 -4.22 -23.60 -22.99
CA LYS A 488 -5.12 -24.48 -22.24
C LYS A 488 -4.70 -24.64 -20.77
N ILE A 489 -3.39 -24.76 -20.51
CA ILE A 489 -2.84 -24.89 -19.15
C ILE A 489 -3.03 -23.58 -18.35
N ALA A 490 -2.80 -22.45 -18.97
CA ALA A 490 -2.84 -21.12 -18.34
C ALA A 490 -4.24 -20.52 -18.21
N ALA A 491 -5.24 -21.02 -18.95
CA ALA A 491 -6.55 -20.39 -19.11
C ALA A 491 -7.18 -19.93 -17.79
N ARG A 492 -7.26 -20.81 -16.79
CA ARG A 492 -7.85 -20.46 -15.49
C ARG A 492 -7.00 -19.45 -14.71
N LEU A 493 -5.68 -19.58 -14.77
CA LEU A 493 -4.77 -18.67 -14.06
C LEU A 493 -4.83 -17.25 -14.64
N LEU A 494 -4.90 -17.14 -15.97
CA LEU A 494 -5.03 -15.87 -16.69
C LEU A 494 -6.35 -15.16 -16.37
N VAL A 495 -7.46 -15.89 -16.25
CA VAL A 495 -8.75 -15.34 -15.84
C VAL A 495 -8.64 -14.73 -14.44
N GLU A 496 -8.03 -15.45 -13.49
CA GLU A 496 -7.88 -14.97 -12.11
C GLU A 496 -6.94 -13.76 -12.01
N ILE A 497 -5.83 -13.75 -12.76
CA ILE A 497 -4.90 -12.62 -12.84
C ILE A 497 -5.60 -11.40 -13.42
N ASN A 498 -6.27 -11.55 -14.58
CA ASN A 498 -6.94 -10.45 -15.25
C ASN A 498 -8.06 -9.85 -14.41
N ASN A 499 -8.92 -10.67 -13.80
CA ASN A 499 -9.99 -10.17 -12.94
C ASN A 499 -9.45 -9.33 -11.77
N ARG A 500 -8.37 -9.78 -11.11
CA ARG A 500 -7.77 -9.03 -10.01
C ARG A 500 -7.10 -7.73 -10.47
N LEU A 501 -6.45 -7.77 -11.64
CA LEU A 501 -5.87 -6.56 -12.25
C LEU A 501 -6.97 -5.55 -12.57
N ASP A 502 -8.06 -6.00 -13.19
CA ASP A 502 -9.20 -5.12 -13.51
C ASP A 502 -9.75 -4.44 -12.26
N PHE A 503 -9.98 -5.18 -11.17
CA PHE A 503 -10.48 -4.59 -9.92
C PHE A 503 -9.53 -3.56 -9.31
N ILE A 504 -8.21 -3.81 -9.35
CA ILE A 504 -7.24 -2.86 -8.79
C ILE A 504 -7.13 -1.60 -9.64
N ILE A 505 -7.23 -1.74 -10.96
CA ILE A 505 -7.24 -0.61 -11.88
C ILE A 505 -8.54 0.19 -11.75
N GLU A 506 -9.69 -0.50 -11.62
CA GLU A 506 -10.99 0.13 -11.37
C GLU A 506 -11.00 1.02 -10.11
N VAL A 507 -10.30 0.62 -9.04
CA VAL A 507 -10.17 1.45 -7.83
C VAL A 507 -9.09 2.54 -7.92
N GLY A 508 -8.51 2.76 -9.12
CA GLY A 508 -7.56 3.84 -9.38
C GLY A 508 -6.14 3.58 -8.89
N LEU A 509 -5.71 2.31 -8.77
CA LEU A 509 -4.36 1.94 -8.31
C LEU A 509 -3.46 1.39 -9.42
N GLY A 510 -3.76 1.66 -10.68
CA GLY A 510 -3.02 1.16 -11.84
C GLY A 510 -1.54 1.59 -11.89
N TYR A 511 -1.20 2.72 -11.28
CA TYR A 511 0.17 3.23 -11.17
C TYR A 511 1.07 2.44 -10.21
N LEU A 512 0.51 1.58 -9.33
CA LEU A 512 1.30 0.79 -8.40
C LEU A 512 2.02 -0.36 -9.10
N THR A 513 3.10 -0.86 -8.48
CA THR A 513 3.79 -2.09 -8.90
C THR A 513 3.51 -3.22 -7.93
N LEU A 514 3.51 -4.48 -8.40
CA LEU A 514 3.31 -5.64 -7.52
C LEU A 514 4.41 -5.80 -6.46
N ASN A 515 5.62 -5.28 -6.73
CA ASN A 515 6.76 -5.35 -5.82
C ASN A 515 6.75 -4.29 -4.72
N ARG A 516 5.85 -3.28 -4.78
CA ARG A 516 5.77 -2.23 -3.77
C ARG A 516 5.41 -2.82 -2.40
N LEU A 517 6.15 -2.43 -1.38
CA LEU A 517 5.94 -2.88 0.00
C LEU A 517 4.60 -2.38 0.56
N SER A 518 3.84 -3.26 1.20
CA SER A 518 2.55 -2.90 1.81
C SER A 518 2.67 -1.83 2.90
N ASN A 519 3.77 -1.80 3.65
CA ASN A 519 4.02 -0.79 4.68
C ASN A 519 4.43 0.59 4.15
N THR A 520 4.61 0.75 2.84
CA THR A 520 4.88 2.05 2.17
C THR A 520 3.63 2.64 1.53
N LEU A 521 2.51 1.94 1.63
CA LEU A 521 1.23 2.39 1.10
C LEU A 521 0.60 3.43 2.04
N SER A 522 -0.11 4.39 1.47
CA SER A 522 -1.00 5.26 2.25
C SER A 522 -2.19 4.45 2.80
N GLY A 523 -2.87 5.00 3.82
CA GLY A 523 -4.08 4.37 4.37
C GLY A 523 -5.14 4.12 3.30
N GLY A 524 -5.41 5.09 2.44
CA GLY A 524 -6.37 4.98 1.34
C GLY A 524 -5.94 3.97 0.26
N GLU A 525 -4.63 3.89 -0.11
CA GLU A 525 -4.13 2.86 -1.03
C GLU A 525 -4.34 1.46 -0.46
N SER A 526 -4.01 1.25 0.83
CA SER A 526 -4.19 -0.04 1.50
C SER A 526 -5.66 -0.46 1.55
N GLN A 527 -6.54 0.48 1.87
CA GLN A 527 -7.99 0.25 1.91
C GLN A 527 -8.56 -0.14 0.54
N ARG A 528 -8.15 0.55 -0.52
CA ARG A 528 -8.58 0.23 -1.90
C ARG A 528 -8.05 -1.12 -2.38
N ILE A 529 -6.83 -1.51 -2.00
CA ILE A 529 -6.31 -2.86 -2.25
C ILE A 529 -7.21 -3.91 -1.58
N ASN A 530 -7.57 -3.70 -0.30
CA ASN A 530 -8.46 -4.61 0.43
C ASN A 530 -9.85 -4.68 -0.22
N LEU A 531 -10.38 -3.55 -0.71
CA LEU A 531 -11.65 -3.50 -1.44
C LEU A 531 -11.57 -4.28 -2.75
N ALA A 532 -10.53 -4.09 -3.55
CA ALA A 532 -10.31 -4.82 -4.80
C ALA A 532 -10.16 -6.34 -4.57
N THR A 533 -9.44 -6.73 -3.52
CA THR A 533 -9.28 -8.15 -3.12
C THR A 533 -10.63 -8.76 -2.70
N SER A 534 -11.45 -7.99 -1.97
CA SER A 534 -12.79 -8.42 -1.55
C SER A 534 -13.74 -8.65 -2.74
N LEU A 535 -13.65 -7.81 -3.78
CA LEU A 535 -14.37 -8.02 -5.04
C LEU A 535 -13.89 -9.30 -5.75
N GLY A 536 -12.60 -9.54 -5.76
CA GLY A 536 -12.01 -10.75 -6.35
C GLY A 536 -12.43 -12.06 -5.66
N SER A 537 -12.80 -12.01 -4.38
CA SER A 537 -13.26 -13.18 -3.62
C SER A 537 -14.70 -13.64 -3.96
N SER A 538 -15.46 -12.84 -4.73
CA SER A 538 -16.83 -13.14 -5.18
C SER A 538 -17.80 -13.58 -4.06
N LEU A 539 -17.63 -13.07 -2.83
CA LEU A 539 -18.51 -13.36 -1.72
C LEU A 539 -19.86 -12.67 -1.93
N VAL A 540 -20.94 -13.44 -1.77
CA VAL A 540 -22.32 -13.02 -1.97
C VAL A 540 -23.11 -13.11 -0.66
N GLY A 541 -24.02 -12.16 -0.42
CA GLY A 541 -24.88 -12.18 0.77
C GLY A 541 -24.17 -11.73 2.05
N SER A 542 -23.02 -11.10 1.94
CA SER A 542 -22.23 -10.55 3.06
C SER A 542 -22.59 -9.09 3.35
N THR A 543 -22.19 -8.60 4.52
CA THR A 543 -22.28 -7.18 4.88
C THR A 543 -20.87 -6.59 4.88
N TYR A 544 -20.58 -5.68 3.94
CA TYR A 544 -19.33 -4.93 3.89
C TYR A 544 -19.48 -3.63 4.65
N ILE A 545 -18.53 -3.33 5.52
CA ILE A 545 -18.49 -2.10 6.31
C ILE A 545 -17.17 -1.39 6.02
N LEU A 546 -17.25 -0.20 5.44
CA LEU A 546 -16.10 0.59 5.00
C LEU A 546 -16.01 1.89 5.80
N ASP A 547 -14.77 2.27 6.16
CA ASP A 547 -14.48 3.50 6.89
C ASP A 547 -13.85 4.52 5.95
N GLU A 548 -14.58 5.55 5.60
CA GLU A 548 -14.15 6.69 4.78
C GLU A 548 -13.33 6.28 3.53
N PRO A 549 -13.87 5.45 2.61
CA PRO A 549 -13.11 4.93 1.48
C PRO A 549 -12.73 5.99 0.43
N SER A 550 -13.27 7.21 0.50
CA SER A 550 -12.92 8.35 -0.37
C SER A 550 -11.64 9.08 0.04
N ILE A 551 -11.03 8.72 1.18
CA ILE A 551 -9.84 9.42 1.69
C ILE A 551 -8.71 9.45 0.67
N GLY A 552 -8.13 10.66 0.48
CA GLY A 552 -7.02 10.89 -0.44
C GLY A 552 -7.38 10.68 -1.91
N LEU A 553 -8.69 10.62 -2.24
CA LEU A 553 -9.17 10.55 -3.60
C LEU A 553 -9.48 11.94 -4.15
N HIS A 554 -9.11 12.14 -5.40
CA HIS A 554 -9.65 13.23 -6.19
C HIS A 554 -11.07 12.90 -6.62
N SER A 555 -11.96 13.89 -6.81
CA SER A 555 -13.38 13.69 -7.22
C SER A 555 -13.52 12.75 -8.42
N ARG A 556 -12.62 12.84 -9.42
CA ARG A 556 -12.59 11.90 -10.55
C ARG A 556 -12.46 10.43 -10.13
N ASP A 557 -11.66 10.17 -9.12
CA ASP A 557 -11.42 8.80 -8.63
C ASP A 557 -12.54 8.35 -7.67
N THR A 558 -13.26 9.30 -7.03
CA THR A 558 -14.47 9.05 -6.24
C THR A 558 -15.60 8.45 -7.09
N GLU A 559 -15.80 8.93 -8.33
CA GLU A 559 -16.77 8.34 -9.26
C GLU A 559 -16.47 6.86 -9.55
N ARG A 560 -15.19 6.51 -9.74
CA ARG A 560 -14.75 5.12 -9.93
C ARG A 560 -15.04 4.28 -8.69
N LEU A 561 -14.75 4.81 -7.51
CA LEU A 561 -15.05 4.15 -6.25
C LEU A 561 -16.56 3.90 -6.09
N ILE A 562 -17.41 4.86 -6.42
CA ILE A 562 -18.87 4.72 -6.40
C ILE A 562 -19.33 3.57 -7.33
N ALA A 563 -18.75 3.46 -8.53
CA ALA A 563 -19.05 2.37 -9.45
C ALA A 563 -18.70 1.00 -8.84
N VAL A 564 -17.55 0.91 -8.17
CA VAL A 564 -17.09 -0.29 -7.47
C VAL A 564 -18.02 -0.66 -6.30
N LEU A 565 -18.42 0.31 -5.47
CA LEU A 565 -19.36 0.10 -4.36
C LEU A 565 -20.73 -0.36 -4.85
N ARG A 566 -21.24 0.21 -5.95
CA ARG A 566 -22.48 -0.23 -6.60
C ARG A 566 -22.36 -1.66 -7.14
N ARG A 567 -21.24 -2.00 -7.78
CA ARG A 567 -20.98 -3.37 -8.26
C ARG A 567 -20.97 -4.38 -7.09
N LEU A 568 -20.32 -4.04 -5.97
CA LEU A 568 -20.31 -4.88 -4.76
C LEU A 568 -21.72 -5.09 -4.21
N ARG A 569 -22.57 -4.06 -4.20
CA ARG A 569 -24.00 -4.14 -3.88
C ARG A 569 -24.77 -5.03 -4.87
N ASP A 570 -24.57 -4.85 -6.16
CA ASP A 570 -25.34 -5.50 -7.22
C ASP A 570 -25.07 -7.01 -7.32
N ILE A 571 -23.91 -7.48 -6.85
CA ILE A 571 -23.61 -8.90 -6.65
C ILE A 571 -24.51 -9.53 -5.55
N GLY A 572 -25.18 -8.71 -4.73
CA GLY A 572 -26.11 -9.16 -3.69
C GLY A 572 -25.60 -8.97 -2.27
N ASN A 573 -24.67 -8.03 -2.03
CA ASN A 573 -24.15 -7.69 -0.73
C ASN A 573 -24.83 -6.43 -0.16
N THR A 574 -24.82 -6.28 1.16
CA THR A 574 -25.13 -5.03 1.84
C THR A 574 -23.84 -4.26 2.04
N VAL A 575 -23.77 -3.03 1.52
CA VAL A 575 -22.58 -2.18 1.61
C VAL A 575 -22.90 -1.01 2.52
N ILE A 576 -22.23 -0.94 3.68
CA ILE A 576 -22.38 0.13 4.66
C ILE A 576 -21.09 0.94 4.64
N VAL A 577 -21.20 2.24 4.41
CA VAL A 577 -20.05 3.14 4.29
C VAL A 577 -20.19 4.27 5.29
N VAL A 578 -19.18 4.48 6.13
CA VAL A 578 -19.07 5.68 6.96
C VAL A 578 -18.43 6.74 6.10
N GLU A 579 -19.11 7.85 5.81
CA GLU A 579 -18.64 8.84 4.83
C GLU A 579 -19.12 10.26 5.08
N HIS A 580 -18.34 11.21 4.55
CA HIS A 580 -18.62 12.64 4.55
C HIS A 580 -18.58 13.26 3.15
N ASP A 581 -18.15 12.51 2.14
CA ASP A 581 -18.08 12.97 0.75
C ASP A 581 -19.49 13.16 0.13
N GLU A 582 -19.72 14.32 -0.48
CA GLU A 582 -21.03 14.66 -1.08
C GLU A 582 -21.44 13.67 -2.18
N GLU A 583 -20.48 13.27 -3.04
CA GLU A 583 -20.76 12.42 -4.19
C GLU A 583 -21.18 11.01 -3.74
N ILE A 584 -20.55 10.47 -2.68
CA ILE A 584 -20.89 9.17 -2.11
C ILE A 584 -22.23 9.24 -1.37
N ILE A 585 -22.51 10.34 -0.63
CA ILE A 585 -23.80 10.56 0.05
C ILE A 585 -24.93 10.63 -1.00
N ARG A 586 -24.71 11.34 -2.10
CA ARG A 586 -25.66 11.44 -3.22
C ARG A 586 -25.89 10.09 -3.94
N ALA A 587 -24.86 9.27 -4.02
CA ALA A 587 -24.91 7.95 -4.66
C ALA A 587 -25.57 6.86 -3.82
N ALA A 588 -25.84 7.12 -2.53
CA ALA A 588 -26.38 6.15 -1.59
C ALA A 588 -27.83 5.79 -1.91
N ASP A 589 -28.19 4.51 -1.72
CA ASP A 589 -29.60 4.06 -1.75
C ASP A 589 -30.33 4.42 -0.45
N TYR A 590 -29.58 4.53 0.67
CA TYR A 590 -30.12 4.84 1.99
C TYR A 590 -29.07 5.57 2.83
N ILE A 591 -29.47 6.60 3.53
CA ILE A 591 -28.60 7.45 4.34
C ILE A 591 -29.06 7.38 5.79
N ILE A 592 -28.11 7.30 6.70
CA ILE A 592 -28.30 7.37 8.15
C ILE A 592 -27.42 8.52 8.64
N ASP A 593 -28.04 9.58 9.16
CA ASP A 593 -27.31 10.72 9.70
C ASP A 593 -27.32 10.69 11.22
N MET A 594 -26.11 10.76 11.81
CA MET A 594 -25.86 10.66 13.24
C MET A 594 -25.59 12.04 13.84
N GLY A 595 -26.23 12.34 14.96
CA GLY A 595 -26.09 13.64 15.62
C GLY A 595 -26.82 13.68 16.97
N PRO A 596 -27.37 14.86 17.32
CA PRO A 596 -27.28 16.16 16.63
C PRO A 596 -25.91 16.81 16.69
N GLU A 597 -25.12 16.52 17.73
CA GLU A 597 -23.77 17.02 17.96
C GLU A 597 -22.74 15.88 18.15
N ALA A 598 -21.56 16.20 18.66
CA ALA A 598 -20.48 15.27 18.88
C ALA A 598 -20.41 14.78 20.33
N GLY A 599 -19.74 13.64 20.58
CA GLY A 599 -19.50 13.07 21.89
C GLY A 599 -20.80 12.76 22.66
N ARG A 600 -20.93 13.24 23.92
CA ARG A 600 -22.09 12.96 24.78
C ARG A 600 -23.39 13.59 24.24
N LEU A 601 -23.30 14.67 23.48
CA LEU A 601 -24.45 15.34 22.87
C LEU A 601 -24.85 14.70 21.53
N GLY A 602 -24.01 13.82 20.96
CA GLY A 602 -24.29 12.98 19.82
C GLY A 602 -24.98 11.67 20.18
N GLY A 603 -24.79 10.65 19.34
CA GLY A 603 -25.23 9.27 19.58
C GLY A 603 -26.70 9.00 19.29
N GLU A 604 -27.36 9.89 18.56
CA GLU A 604 -28.75 9.74 18.12
C GLU A 604 -28.83 9.66 16.59
N ILE A 605 -29.92 9.11 16.05
CA ILE A 605 -30.21 9.14 14.63
C ILE A 605 -31.07 10.38 14.38
N VAL A 606 -30.51 11.37 13.67
CA VAL A 606 -31.22 12.61 13.35
C VAL A 606 -31.99 12.51 12.03
N PHE A 607 -31.55 11.60 11.14
CA PHE A 607 -32.25 11.30 9.90
C PHE A 607 -31.96 9.87 9.44
N SER A 608 -32.95 9.25 8.79
CA SER A 608 -32.77 7.99 8.05
C SER A 608 -33.75 7.92 6.89
N GLY A 609 -33.22 7.77 5.66
CA GLY A 609 -34.05 7.80 4.44
C GLY A 609 -33.21 7.85 3.17
N THR A 610 -33.83 8.26 2.07
CA THR A 610 -33.17 8.46 0.76
C THR A 610 -32.54 9.85 0.67
N PHE A 611 -31.69 10.06 -0.34
CA PHE A 611 -31.07 11.37 -0.59
C PHE A 611 -32.11 12.47 -0.83
N ASP A 612 -33.15 12.17 -1.61
CA ASP A 612 -34.24 13.16 -1.91
C ASP A 612 -35.02 13.53 -0.62
N GLU A 613 -35.23 12.58 0.27
CA GLU A 613 -35.86 12.85 1.58
C GLU A 613 -34.94 13.68 2.48
N LEU A 614 -33.60 13.44 2.45
CA LEU A 614 -32.64 14.24 3.20
C LEU A 614 -32.73 15.72 2.81
N ILE A 615 -32.65 16.02 1.54
CA ILE A 615 -32.65 17.42 1.06
C ILE A 615 -34.02 18.11 1.15
N THR A 616 -35.12 17.37 1.11
CA THR A 616 -36.47 17.96 1.08
C THR A 616 -37.16 18.04 2.44
N ARG A 617 -36.90 17.08 3.34
CA ARG A 617 -37.65 16.90 4.59
C ARG A 617 -36.84 17.11 5.86
N SER A 618 -35.50 17.17 5.76
CA SER A 618 -34.61 17.28 6.94
C SER A 618 -34.06 18.69 7.06
N ASP A 619 -34.07 19.21 8.28
CA ASP A 619 -33.45 20.52 8.62
C ASP A 619 -32.22 20.30 9.53
N ASN A 620 -31.62 19.10 9.49
CA ASN A 620 -30.39 18.83 10.22
C ASN A 620 -29.17 19.50 9.55
N LEU A 621 -28.05 19.52 10.25
CA LEU A 621 -26.84 20.21 9.82
C LEU A 621 -26.29 19.65 8.49
N THR A 622 -26.26 18.31 8.33
CA THR A 622 -25.82 17.64 7.11
C THR A 622 -26.68 18.03 5.91
N ALA A 623 -28.03 17.98 6.10
CA ALA A 623 -28.97 18.36 5.04
C ALA A 623 -28.82 19.84 4.64
N SER A 624 -28.58 20.74 5.60
CA SER A 624 -28.40 22.17 5.34
C SER A 624 -27.16 22.46 4.51
N TYR A 625 -26.03 21.79 4.76
CA TYR A 625 -24.81 21.92 3.94
C TYR A 625 -24.99 21.31 2.55
N ILE A 626 -25.53 20.08 2.45
CA ILE A 626 -25.76 19.42 1.15
C ILE A 626 -26.76 20.22 0.31
N ARG A 627 -27.83 20.76 0.92
CA ARG A 627 -28.78 21.61 0.23
C ARG A 627 -28.13 22.89 -0.31
N GLY A 628 -27.23 23.52 0.44
CA GLY A 628 -26.43 24.66 -0.02
C GLY A 628 -25.56 24.35 -1.23
N MET A 629 -25.02 23.14 -1.31
CA MET A 629 -24.23 22.68 -2.46
C MET A 629 -25.10 22.35 -3.69
N VAL A 630 -26.26 21.71 -3.48
CA VAL A 630 -27.13 21.23 -4.55
C VAL A 630 -28.09 22.33 -5.03
N GLN A 631 -28.61 23.15 -4.11
CA GLN A 631 -29.61 24.21 -4.36
C GLN A 631 -29.21 25.52 -3.69
N PRO A 632 -28.19 26.21 -4.20
CA PRO A 632 -27.67 27.43 -3.60
C PRO A 632 -28.79 28.51 -3.47
N GLY A 633 -28.80 29.17 -2.30
CA GLY A 633 -29.81 30.23 -2.03
C GLY A 633 -31.18 29.73 -1.63
N ALA A 634 -31.40 28.41 -1.51
CA ALA A 634 -32.63 27.88 -0.93
C ALA A 634 -32.72 28.20 0.58
N ALA A 635 -33.91 28.13 1.15
CA ALA A 635 -34.10 28.34 2.58
C ALA A 635 -33.37 27.25 3.42
N ASN A 636 -32.87 27.63 4.59
CA ASN A 636 -32.14 26.74 5.52
C ASN A 636 -30.91 26.06 4.89
N THR A 637 -30.11 26.82 4.10
CA THR A 637 -28.86 26.36 3.52
C THR A 637 -27.65 26.87 4.32
N LEU A 638 -26.60 26.05 4.41
CA LEU A 638 -25.30 26.43 4.93
C LEU A 638 -24.26 26.18 3.82
N GLU A 639 -23.30 27.09 3.71
CA GLU A 639 -22.18 26.96 2.77
C GLU A 639 -20.87 27.32 3.51
N ILE A 640 -19.74 26.78 3.06
CA ILE A 640 -18.44 27.26 3.48
C ILE A 640 -18.21 28.59 2.76
N PRO A 641 -18.01 29.70 3.51
CA PRO A 641 -17.97 31.03 2.90
C PRO A 641 -16.71 31.17 2.02
N LEU A 642 -16.91 31.67 0.83
CA LEU A 642 -15.79 32.12 -0.01
C LEU A 642 -15.18 33.39 0.59
N PRO A 643 -13.87 33.59 0.46
CA PRO A 643 -13.24 34.85 0.86
C PRO A 643 -13.76 35.99 -0.04
N ASP A 644 -14.00 37.16 0.53
CA ASP A 644 -14.47 38.36 -0.20
C ASP A 644 -13.51 38.75 -1.32
N HIS A 645 -12.22 38.51 -1.13
CA HIS A 645 -11.17 38.71 -2.11
C HIS A 645 -10.01 37.75 -1.85
N ARG A 646 -9.30 37.35 -2.89
CA ARG A 646 -8.08 36.54 -2.77
C ARG A 646 -6.94 37.41 -2.25
N ARG A 647 -6.17 36.90 -1.28
CA ARG A 647 -4.99 37.62 -0.75
C ARG A 647 -3.93 37.77 -1.84
N LYS A 648 -3.36 38.97 -1.95
CA LYS A 648 -2.24 39.23 -2.84
C LYS A 648 -0.92 38.89 -2.14
N TRP A 649 -0.05 38.21 -2.84
CA TRP A 649 1.27 37.82 -2.34
C TRP A 649 2.37 38.57 -3.07
N ARG A 650 3.52 38.68 -2.43
CA ARG A 650 4.74 39.27 -2.99
C ARG A 650 5.93 38.33 -2.84
N ASN A 651 5.98 37.61 -1.73
CA ASN A 651 7.04 36.70 -1.37
C ASN A 651 6.64 35.28 -1.73
N PHE A 652 7.60 34.49 -2.18
CA PHE A 652 7.35 33.11 -2.59
C PHE A 652 8.60 32.24 -2.36
N VAL A 653 8.40 30.95 -2.32
CA VAL A 653 9.43 29.91 -2.44
C VAL A 653 9.30 29.31 -3.84
N GLU A 654 10.42 29.24 -4.58
CA GLU A 654 10.46 28.59 -5.87
C GLU A 654 11.27 27.29 -5.78
N VAL A 655 10.64 26.17 -6.13
CA VAL A 655 11.30 24.88 -6.32
C VAL A 655 11.64 24.76 -7.79
N ILE A 656 12.93 24.69 -8.12
CA ILE A 656 13.41 24.66 -9.49
C ILE A 656 13.93 23.25 -9.83
N GLY A 657 13.46 22.70 -10.95
CA GLY A 657 13.95 21.43 -11.49
C GLY A 657 13.68 20.22 -10.63
N ALA A 658 12.51 20.15 -9.99
CA ALA A 658 12.08 18.98 -9.20
C ALA A 658 11.89 17.75 -10.07
N ARG A 659 12.58 16.63 -9.72
CA ARG A 659 12.64 15.39 -10.53
C ARG A 659 12.82 14.12 -9.68
N GLU A 660 12.37 14.14 -8.46
CA GLU A 660 12.29 12.93 -7.62
C GLU A 660 11.07 12.12 -8.00
N HIS A 661 11.19 10.80 -7.96
CA HIS A 661 10.15 9.84 -8.36
C HIS A 661 9.59 10.15 -9.76
N ASN A 662 8.29 10.43 -9.85
CA ASN A 662 7.60 10.70 -11.11
C ASN A 662 7.63 12.18 -11.54
N LEU A 663 8.20 13.09 -10.76
CA LEU A 663 8.27 14.51 -11.13
C LEU A 663 9.15 14.74 -12.36
N GLN A 664 8.60 15.45 -13.36
CA GLN A 664 9.19 15.64 -14.69
C GLN A 664 9.96 16.97 -14.83
N ASN A 665 10.94 17.21 -13.96
CA ASN A 665 11.79 18.42 -13.99
C ASN A 665 10.97 19.71 -13.92
N ILE A 666 10.04 19.80 -12.98
CA ILE A 666 9.11 20.92 -12.85
C ILE A 666 9.69 22.08 -12.04
N ASN A 667 9.22 23.28 -12.36
CA ASN A 667 9.42 24.49 -11.56
C ASN A 667 8.08 24.89 -10.97
N VAL A 668 8.06 25.22 -9.66
CA VAL A 668 6.83 25.54 -8.93
C VAL A 668 7.08 26.73 -8.03
N LYS A 669 6.21 27.76 -8.13
CA LYS A 669 6.18 28.91 -7.22
C LYS A 669 5.10 28.71 -6.15
N ILE A 670 5.50 28.84 -4.92
CA ILE A 670 4.64 28.69 -3.75
C ILE A 670 4.61 30.01 -2.99
N PRO A 671 3.51 30.76 -3.06
CA PRO A 671 3.35 32.03 -2.36
C PRO A 671 3.42 31.89 -0.84
N LEU A 672 3.94 32.92 -0.19
CA LEU A 672 3.98 33.04 1.28
C LEU A 672 2.89 33.98 1.80
N GLU A 673 2.56 33.87 3.10
CA GLU A 673 1.57 34.69 3.81
C GLU A 673 0.13 34.54 3.26
N VAL A 674 -0.14 33.44 2.56
CA VAL A 674 -1.43 33.10 1.97
C VAL A 674 -1.76 31.63 2.16
N LEU A 675 -2.97 31.23 1.80
CA LEU A 675 -3.42 29.84 1.76
C LEU A 675 -3.16 29.26 0.37
N THR A 676 -2.11 28.43 0.26
CA THR A 676 -1.75 27.73 -0.98
C THR A 676 -2.20 26.28 -0.93
N MET A 677 -2.93 25.84 -1.95
CA MET A 677 -3.35 24.44 -2.12
C MET A 677 -2.50 23.73 -3.17
N ILE A 678 -2.08 22.51 -2.85
CA ILE A 678 -1.42 21.60 -3.79
C ILE A 678 -2.44 20.51 -4.14
N THR A 679 -2.93 20.53 -5.38
CA THR A 679 -4.02 19.69 -5.86
C THR A 679 -3.59 18.73 -6.95
N GLY A 680 -4.48 17.89 -7.42
CA GLY A 680 -4.27 16.94 -8.52
C GLY A 680 -4.67 15.52 -8.19
N VAL A 681 -4.71 14.65 -9.20
CA VAL A 681 -5.12 13.26 -9.06
C VAL A 681 -4.21 12.45 -8.15
N SER A 682 -4.70 11.29 -7.68
CA SER A 682 -3.88 10.37 -6.86
C SER A 682 -2.65 9.92 -7.63
N GLY A 683 -1.47 9.92 -6.98
CA GLY A 683 -0.20 9.54 -7.63
C GLY A 683 0.41 10.60 -8.55
N SER A 684 -0.11 11.84 -8.64
CA SER A 684 0.43 12.90 -9.50
C SER A 684 1.74 13.53 -9.05
N GLY A 685 2.25 13.20 -7.85
CA GLY A 685 3.52 13.68 -7.31
C GLY A 685 3.43 14.75 -6.23
N LYS A 686 2.23 15.10 -5.72
CA LYS A 686 2.01 16.10 -4.65
C LYS A 686 2.88 15.88 -3.43
N SER A 687 2.81 14.69 -2.84
CA SER A 687 3.59 14.34 -1.65
C SER A 687 5.09 14.36 -1.93
N THR A 688 5.51 13.94 -3.13
CA THR A 688 6.91 13.99 -3.54
C THR A 688 7.42 15.44 -3.60
N LEU A 689 6.66 16.35 -4.22
CA LEU A 689 7.03 17.78 -4.29
C LEU A 689 7.16 18.40 -2.89
N ILE A 690 6.19 18.14 -2.04
CA ILE A 690 6.09 18.82 -0.74
C ILE A 690 6.91 18.11 0.34
N LYS A 691 6.72 16.79 0.55
CA LYS A 691 7.35 16.05 1.66
C LYS A 691 8.78 15.60 1.39
N ASP A 692 9.10 15.29 0.12
CA ASP A 692 10.41 14.75 -0.22
C ASP A 692 11.38 15.84 -0.71
N ILE A 693 10.88 16.98 -1.22
CA ILE A 693 11.73 18.06 -1.76
C ILE A 693 11.59 19.35 -0.96
N LEU A 694 10.39 19.98 -0.93
CA LEU A 694 10.21 21.30 -0.34
C LEU A 694 10.50 21.33 1.16
N TYR A 695 9.81 20.48 1.93
CA TYR A 695 9.93 20.43 3.39
C TYR A 695 11.37 20.17 3.84
N PRO A 696 12.01 19.04 3.40
CA PRO A 696 13.38 18.76 3.84
C PRO A 696 14.40 19.79 3.30
N GLY A 697 14.14 20.37 2.13
CA GLY A 697 15.01 21.41 1.57
C GLY A 697 14.97 22.72 2.35
N LEU A 698 13.79 23.12 2.81
CA LEU A 698 13.63 24.30 3.67
C LEU A 698 14.13 24.03 5.09
N CYS A 699 13.84 22.90 5.71
CA CYS A 699 14.41 22.52 7.02
C CYS A 699 15.94 22.58 7.01
N LYS A 700 16.55 22.17 5.91
CA LYS A 700 17.99 22.25 5.75
C LYS A 700 18.52 23.69 5.71
N LYS A 701 17.77 24.60 5.07
CA LYS A 701 18.13 26.02 5.02
C LYS A 701 17.91 26.74 6.35
N VAL A 702 16.88 26.37 7.12
CA VAL A 702 16.52 26.98 8.42
C VAL A 702 17.35 26.42 9.56
N GLU A 703 17.53 25.05 9.63
CA GLU A 703 18.04 24.34 10.82
C GLU A 703 19.39 23.65 10.59
N ASP A 704 19.99 23.78 9.39
CA ASP A 704 21.20 23.03 8.96
C ASP A 704 21.07 21.49 9.18
N SER A 705 19.86 20.96 9.01
CA SER A 705 19.54 19.56 9.26
C SER A 705 20.14 18.63 8.19
N ASN A 706 20.56 17.42 8.56
CA ASN A 706 21.07 16.40 7.64
C ASN A 706 19.93 15.53 7.03
N ILE A 707 18.76 16.11 6.80
CA ILE A 707 17.63 15.40 6.20
C ILE A 707 17.90 15.19 4.70
N ARG A 708 17.53 14.00 4.20
CA ARG A 708 17.56 13.69 2.77
C ARG A 708 16.61 14.62 2.03
N VAL A 709 17.08 15.21 0.95
CA VAL A 709 16.28 16.04 0.04
C VAL A 709 16.18 15.35 -1.32
N GLY A 710 14.96 15.22 -1.86
CA GLY A 710 14.72 14.64 -3.19
C GLY A 710 15.44 15.42 -4.30
N LYS A 711 15.52 14.80 -5.48
CA LYS A 711 16.26 15.37 -6.64
C LYS A 711 15.60 16.66 -7.13
N HIS A 712 16.31 17.75 -7.06
CA HIS A 712 15.94 19.08 -7.57
C HIS A 712 17.18 19.83 -8.01
N LYS A 713 17.01 20.95 -8.68
CA LYS A 713 18.12 21.83 -9.05
C LYS A 713 18.41 22.79 -7.90
N GLU A 714 17.40 23.53 -7.49
CA GLU A 714 17.52 24.58 -6.48
C GLU A 714 16.17 24.81 -5.79
N ILE A 715 16.20 25.29 -4.55
CA ILE A 715 15.05 25.89 -3.86
C ILE A 715 15.43 27.34 -3.59
N ASP A 716 14.82 28.28 -4.31
CA ASP A 716 15.00 29.71 -4.08
C ASP A 716 13.95 30.18 -3.07
N ALA A 717 14.40 30.77 -1.96
CA ALA A 717 13.56 31.25 -0.88
C ALA A 717 14.22 32.39 -0.12
N ASP A 718 13.46 33.45 0.08
CA ASP A 718 13.89 34.52 1.01
C ASP A 718 13.65 34.06 2.46
N MET A 719 14.72 33.66 3.12
CA MET A 719 14.69 33.13 4.49
C MET A 719 14.29 34.16 5.55
N ASN A 720 14.22 35.48 5.21
CA ASN A 720 13.71 36.50 6.13
C ASN A 720 12.20 36.32 6.41
N HIS A 721 11.48 35.64 5.51
CA HIS A 721 10.05 35.37 5.62
C HIS A 721 9.72 33.94 6.11
N ILE A 722 10.74 33.15 6.48
CA ILE A 722 10.55 31.77 6.99
C ILE A 722 11.45 31.55 8.20
N SER A 723 10.86 31.62 9.40
CA SER A 723 11.57 31.37 10.66
C SER A 723 11.61 29.90 11.06
N GLU A 724 10.60 29.13 10.68
CA GLU A 724 10.42 27.73 11.02
C GLU A 724 9.56 27.06 9.95
N VAL A 725 9.79 25.77 9.67
CA VAL A 725 8.96 24.97 8.76
C VAL A 725 8.36 23.80 9.54
N VAL A 726 7.04 23.71 9.54
CA VAL A 726 6.30 22.74 10.33
C VAL A 726 5.43 21.88 9.42
N ILE A 727 5.59 20.56 9.50
CA ILE A 727 4.66 19.62 8.86
C ILE A 727 3.66 19.10 9.88
N VAL A 728 2.37 19.23 9.55
CA VAL A 728 1.25 18.72 10.36
C VAL A 728 0.62 17.54 9.60
N ASP A 729 1.04 16.36 9.96
CA ASP A 729 0.60 15.09 9.36
C ASP A 729 -0.44 14.36 10.24
N GLN A 730 -1.00 13.27 9.73
CA GLN A 730 -1.99 12.43 10.42
C GLN A 730 -1.38 11.47 11.46
N ASN A 731 -0.06 11.51 11.68
CA ASN A 731 0.58 10.68 12.67
C ASN A 731 0.07 11.00 14.09
N PRO A 732 -0.03 10.01 14.98
CA PRO A 732 -0.44 10.24 16.38
C PRO A 732 0.41 11.32 17.07
N ILE A 733 -0.19 12.07 17.98
CA ILE A 733 0.48 13.14 18.77
C ILE A 733 1.53 12.61 19.76
N GLY A 734 1.66 11.29 19.88
CA GLY A 734 2.68 10.60 20.67
C GLY A 734 2.63 9.09 20.46
N LYS A 735 3.74 8.42 20.73
CA LYS A 735 3.88 6.96 20.58
C LYS A 735 3.43 6.18 21.82
N SER A 736 3.28 6.84 22.95
CA SER A 736 2.88 6.23 24.24
C SER A 736 1.37 6.32 24.43
N SER A 737 0.78 5.28 25.02
CA SER A 737 -0.60 5.25 25.49
C SER A 737 -0.91 6.38 26.50
N ARG A 738 0.12 6.93 27.17
CA ARG A 738 0.05 8.05 28.11
C ARG A 738 -0.01 9.44 27.44
N SER A 739 0.19 9.51 26.14
CA SER A 739 0.04 10.78 25.41
C SER A 739 -1.45 11.07 25.21
N ASN A 740 -1.89 12.28 25.55
CA ASN A 740 -3.26 12.71 25.40
C ASN A 740 -3.35 14.21 25.03
N PRO A 741 -4.52 14.73 24.60
CA PRO A 741 -4.68 16.11 24.20
C PRO A 741 -4.25 17.13 25.26
N ALA A 742 -4.61 16.93 26.54
CA ALA A 742 -4.30 17.85 27.63
C ALA A 742 -2.79 18.00 27.88
N VAL A 743 -2.05 16.88 27.80
CA VAL A 743 -0.59 16.87 27.92
C VAL A 743 0.06 17.55 26.71
N TYR A 744 -0.43 17.24 25.52
CA TYR A 744 0.16 17.75 24.28
C TYR A 744 0.10 19.28 24.18
N ILE A 745 -1.06 19.89 24.52
CA ILE A 745 -1.19 21.36 24.54
C ILE A 745 -0.63 22.01 25.81
N LYS A 746 0.01 21.21 26.69
CA LYS A 746 0.60 21.68 27.96
C LYS A 746 -0.41 22.31 28.94
N ALA A 747 -1.70 21.99 28.84
CA ALA A 747 -2.71 22.38 29.82
C ALA A 747 -2.60 21.53 31.10
N TYR A 748 -2.19 20.28 30.96
CA TYR A 748 -2.04 19.36 32.08
C TYR A 748 -0.95 19.78 33.07
N ASP A 749 0.08 20.48 32.64
CA ASP A 749 1.12 21.01 33.52
C ASP A 749 0.53 22.00 34.52
N GLU A 750 -0.32 22.92 34.06
CA GLU A 750 -1.00 23.90 34.90
C GLU A 750 -2.06 23.24 35.80
N ILE A 751 -2.74 22.19 35.35
CA ILE A 751 -3.65 21.39 36.14
C ILE A 751 -2.90 20.72 37.29
N ARG A 752 -1.75 20.11 37.07
CA ARG A 752 -0.92 19.50 38.11
C ARG A 752 -0.47 20.52 39.16
N GLU A 753 -0.10 21.71 38.76
CA GLU A 753 0.27 22.82 39.64
C GLU A 753 -0.94 23.26 40.51
N LEU A 754 -2.12 23.33 39.91
CA LEU A 754 -3.35 23.69 40.60
C LEU A 754 -3.73 22.66 41.68
N TYR A 755 -3.60 21.34 41.38
CA TYR A 755 -3.79 20.28 42.37
C TYR A 755 -2.73 20.30 43.48
N ALA A 756 -1.47 20.56 43.13
CA ALA A 756 -0.39 20.70 44.11
C ALA A 756 -0.57 21.91 45.05
N SER A 757 -1.29 22.96 44.64
CA SER A 757 -1.58 24.14 45.41
C SER A 757 -2.66 23.94 46.49
N GLN A 758 -3.44 22.85 46.42
CA GLN A 758 -4.54 22.57 47.30
C GLN A 758 -4.07 22.35 48.76
N PRO A 759 -4.90 22.68 49.78
CA PRO A 759 -4.52 22.53 51.18
C PRO A 759 -4.08 21.12 51.55
N LEU A 760 -4.81 20.09 51.12
CA LEU A 760 -4.49 18.69 51.38
C LEU A 760 -3.14 18.28 50.73
N SER A 761 -2.87 18.75 49.56
CA SER A 761 -1.58 18.50 48.88
C SER A 761 -0.41 19.11 49.64
N LYS A 762 -0.58 20.36 50.16
CA LYS A 762 0.43 21.05 50.98
C LYS A 762 0.67 20.29 52.28
N GLN A 763 -0.42 19.83 52.93
CA GLN A 763 -0.35 19.07 54.18
C GLN A 763 0.44 17.76 53.98
N ARG A 764 0.22 17.06 52.89
CA ARG A 764 0.87 15.76 52.55
C ARG A 764 2.20 15.93 51.77
N ASN A 765 2.62 17.15 51.51
CA ASN A 765 3.83 17.50 50.72
C ASN A 765 3.79 16.93 49.29
N TYR A 766 2.59 16.89 48.68
CA TYR A 766 2.43 16.46 47.31
C TYR A 766 2.79 17.61 46.37
N LYS A 767 3.84 17.39 45.57
CA LYS A 767 4.27 18.31 44.49
C LYS A 767 3.53 17.97 43.20
N ALA A 768 3.62 18.83 42.18
CA ALA A 768 3.01 18.64 40.85
C ALA A 768 3.35 17.28 40.20
N GLY A 769 4.52 16.69 40.52
CA GLY A 769 4.91 15.36 40.06
C GLY A 769 4.03 14.22 40.57
N PHE A 770 3.41 14.36 41.73
CA PHE A 770 2.50 13.32 42.26
C PHE A 770 1.20 13.21 41.45
N PHE A 771 0.79 14.27 40.77
CA PHE A 771 -0.38 14.31 39.90
C PHE A 771 0.01 13.99 38.43
N SER A 772 1.15 13.35 38.20
CA SER A 772 1.61 12.91 36.90
C SER A 772 1.51 11.39 36.79
N PHE A 773 0.84 10.90 35.77
CA PHE A 773 0.80 9.48 35.44
C PHE A 773 2.08 8.97 34.74
N ASN A 774 3.02 9.90 34.37
CA ASN A 774 4.28 9.57 33.74
C ASN A 774 5.43 9.36 34.74
N THR A 775 5.33 9.95 35.95
CA THR A 775 6.40 9.93 36.95
C THR A 775 6.02 9.03 38.14
N PRO A 776 6.98 8.27 38.71
CA PRO A 776 6.76 7.52 39.95
C PRO A 776 6.35 8.43 41.10
N GLY A 777 5.55 7.91 42.03
CA GLY A 777 5.13 8.58 43.25
C GLY A 777 3.59 8.55 43.41
N GLY A 778 2.86 9.22 42.51
CA GLY A 778 1.39 9.24 42.61
C GLY A 778 0.67 8.32 41.62
N ARG A 779 1.34 7.85 40.58
CA ARG A 779 0.77 6.92 39.60
C ARG A 779 0.55 5.52 40.18
N CYS A 780 -0.41 4.78 39.67
CA CYS A 780 -0.55 3.37 39.93
C CYS A 780 0.73 2.63 39.53
N GLU A 781 1.28 1.78 40.36
CA GLU A 781 2.56 1.09 40.09
C GLU A 781 2.36 -0.17 39.23
N GLU A 782 1.19 -0.83 39.32
CA GLU A 782 0.91 -2.03 38.52
C GLU A 782 0.77 -1.75 37.04
N CYS A 783 -0.05 -0.76 36.63
CA CYS A 783 -0.18 -0.34 35.25
C CYS A 783 0.77 0.80 34.88
N GLU A 784 1.67 1.20 35.77
CA GLU A 784 2.58 2.33 35.59
C GLU A 784 1.91 3.63 35.12
N GLY A 785 0.64 3.83 35.50
CA GLY A 785 -0.14 5.00 35.12
C GLY A 785 -0.84 4.89 33.76
N GLU A 786 -0.89 3.71 33.15
CA GLU A 786 -1.59 3.51 31.86
C GLU A 786 -3.09 3.25 32.03
N GLY A 787 -3.54 2.86 33.24
CA GLY A 787 -4.92 2.48 33.51
C GLY A 787 -5.31 1.11 32.98
N VAL A 788 -4.55 0.58 32.02
CA VAL A 788 -4.73 -0.73 31.40
C VAL A 788 -3.44 -1.54 31.43
N ILE A 789 -3.57 -2.86 31.32
CA ILE A 789 -2.46 -3.80 31.18
C ILE A 789 -2.53 -4.39 29.76
N HIS A 790 -1.49 -4.18 28.97
CA HIS A 790 -1.39 -4.70 27.61
C HIS A 790 -0.96 -6.18 27.63
N VAL A 791 -1.79 -7.05 27.06
CA VAL A 791 -1.49 -8.47 26.90
C VAL A 791 -1.25 -8.75 25.43
N GLY A 792 0.02 -8.95 25.06
CA GLY A 792 0.42 -9.31 23.69
C GLY A 792 -0.05 -10.71 23.32
N MET A 793 -0.74 -10.86 22.19
CA MET A 793 -1.22 -12.12 21.66
C MET A 793 -0.40 -12.53 20.43
N GLN A 794 0.11 -13.78 20.39
CA GLN A 794 0.98 -14.25 19.29
C GLN A 794 0.27 -14.31 17.92
N PHE A 795 -1.04 -14.45 17.87
CA PHE A 795 -1.80 -14.69 16.64
C PHE A 795 -3.03 -13.77 16.48
N MET A 796 -3.22 -12.80 17.37
CA MET A 796 -4.36 -11.87 17.40
C MET A 796 -3.86 -10.47 17.75
N ALA A 797 -4.72 -9.46 17.59
CA ALA A 797 -4.46 -8.12 18.12
C ALA A 797 -4.28 -8.18 19.63
N ASP A 798 -3.36 -7.36 20.16
CA ASP A 798 -3.13 -7.24 21.60
C ASP A 798 -4.41 -6.81 22.31
N VAL A 799 -4.61 -7.31 23.53
CA VAL A 799 -5.81 -7.04 24.34
C VAL A 799 -5.44 -6.16 25.51
N ASP A 800 -6.18 -5.07 25.67
CA ASP A 800 -6.07 -4.16 26.80
C ASP A 800 -7.03 -4.57 27.91
N ILE A 801 -6.49 -4.90 29.07
CA ILE A 801 -7.27 -5.27 30.25
C ILE A 801 -7.22 -4.12 31.24
N VAL A 802 -8.38 -3.67 31.74
CA VAL A 802 -8.44 -2.62 32.78
C VAL A 802 -7.63 -3.07 34.01
N CYS A 803 -6.73 -2.21 34.49
CA CYS A 803 -5.89 -2.50 35.64
C CYS A 803 -6.75 -2.83 36.87
N SER A 804 -6.47 -3.96 37.51
CA SER A 804 -7.21 -4.45 38.69
C SER A 804 -6.98 -3.60 39.94
N GLU A 805 -5.86 -2.92 40.05
CA GLU A 805 -5.49 -2.08 41.20
C GLU A 805 -6.14 -0.69 41.12
N CYS A 806 -5.93 0.04 40.04
CA CYS A 806 -6.47 1.41 39.95
C CYS A 806 -7.83 1.49 39.22
N HIS A 807 -8.37 0.38 38.71
CA HIS A 807 -9.64 0.32 37.99
C HIS A 807 -9.76 1.35 36.86
N GLY A 808 -8.68 1.56 36.15
CA GLY A 808 -8.63 2.52 35.04
C GLY A 808 -8.34 3.97 35.42
N LYS A 809 -8.17 4.28 36.72
CA LYS A 809 -8.03 5.67 37.21
C LYS A 809 -6.60 6.23 37.15
N HIS A 810 -5.61 5.49 36.69
CA HIS A 810 -4.23 5.91 36.49
C HIS A 810 -3.40 6.19 37.73
N PHE A 811 -4.01 6.58 38.87
CA PHE A 811 -3.40 7.07 40.10
C PHE A 811 -3.68 6.14 41.30
N LYS A 812 -2.84 6.28 42.33
CA LYS A 812 -3.09 5.71 43.66
C LYS A 812 -4.32 6.40 44.31
N GLU A 813 -5.05 5.67 45.09
CA GLU A 813 -6.28 6.18 45.73
C GLU A 813 -6.03 7.42 46.62
N GLU A 814 -4.88 7.46 47.30
CA GLU A 814 -4.46 8.60 48.14
C GLU A 814 -4.33 9.92 47.37
N ILE A 815 -3.98 9.86 46.11
CA ILE A 815 -3.86 11.05 45.22
C ILE A 815 -5.23 11.54 44.78
N LEU A 816 -6.18 10.60 44.56
CA LEU A 816 -7.55 10.92 44.20
C LEU A 816 -8.38 11.54 45.33
N GLU A 817 -7.88 11.49 46.56
CA GLU A 817 -8.49 12.23 47.67
C GLU A 817 -8.38 13.75 47.55
N VAL A 818 -7.37 14.24 46.79
CA VAL A 818 -7.21 15.68 46.55
C VAL A 818 -8.23 16.11 45.48
N LYS A 819 -9.14 17.00 45.88
CA LYS A 819 -10.23 17.47 45.02
C LYS A 819 -10.27 18.98 44.88
N ILE A 820 -10.70 19.43 43.71
CA ILE A 820 -11.01 20.83 43.38
C ILE A 820 -12.50 20.87 43.00
N ASN A 821 -13.29 21.63 43.74
CA ASN A 821 -14.77 21.65 43.60
C ASN A 821 -15.40 20.24 43.49
N GLY A 822 -14.91 19.31 44.32
CA GLY A 822 -15.42 17.94 44.38
C GLY A 822 -14.90 17.00 43.32
N LYS A 823 -14.04 17.44 42.41
CA LYS A 823 -13.43 16.67 41.32
C LYS A 823 -11.98 16.33 41.59
N ASP A 824 -11.61 15.07 41.49
CA ASP A 824 -10.22 14.61 41.52
C ASP A 824 -9.53 14.76 40.16
N VAL A 825 -8.22 14.47 40.10
CA VAL A 825 -7.43 14.63 38.86
C VAL A 825 -7.88 13.67 37.76
N ASN A 826 -8.37 12.47 38.09
CA ASN A 826 -8.90 11.53 37.14
C ASN A 826 -10.26 11.99 36.57
N ASP A 827 -11.12 12.55 37.44
CA ASP A 827 -12.38 13.13 37.00
C ASP A 827 -12.18 14.21 35.94
N ILE A 828 -11.11 15.03 36.08
CA ILE A 828 -10.76 16.05 35.07
C ILE A 828 -10.30 15.40 33.76
N LEU A 829 -9.49 14.33 33.80
CA LEU A 829 -9.06 13.62 32.62
C LEU A 829 -10.23 12.96 31.87
N GLU A 830 -11.28 12.53 32.61
CA GLU A 830 -12.48 11.94 32.01
C GLU A 830 -13.49 12.98 31.47
N MET A 831 -13.33 14.27 31.82
CA MET A 831 -14.14 15.35 31.24
C MET A 831 -13.84 15.53 29.77
N THR A 832 -14.87 15.88 28.99
CA THR A 832 -14.66 16.44 27.66
C THR A 832 -14.03 17.83 27.77
N ILE A 833 -13.37 18.27 26.72
CA ILE A 833 -12.74 19.63 26.67
C ILE A 833 -13.79 20.70 26.94
N ASN A 834 -15.03 20.57 26.42
CA ASN A 834 -16.12 21.51 26.70
C ASN A 834 -16.47 21.53 28.21
N GLN A 835 -16.64 20.35 28.81
CA GLN A 835 -16.93 20.23 30.25
C GLN A 835 -15.77 20.77 31.10
N ALA A 836 -14.52 20.53 30.67
CA ALA A 836 -13.37 21.05 31.41
C ALA A 836 -13.31 22.58 31.36
N VAL A 837 -13.60 23.21 30.21
CA VAL A 837 -13.70 24.67 30.10
C VAL A 837 -14.77 25.23 31.03
N GLU A 838 -16.01 24.69 30.98
CA GLU A 838 -17.12 25.06 31.89
C GLU A 838 -16.75 24.88 33.36
N PHE A 839 -16.10 23.77 33.70
CA PHE A 839 -15.65 23.48 35.06
C PHE A 839 -14.63 24.52 35.55
N PHE A 840 -13.58 24.80 34.74
CA PHE A 840 -12.56 25.78 35.14
C PHE A 840 -13.08 27.22 35.13
N GLU A 841 -14.07 27.56 34.29
CA GLU A 841 -14.78 28.84 34.35
C GLU A 841 -15.62 29.02 35.60
N SER A 842 -16.16 27.91 36.16
CA SER A 842 -16.93 27.93 37.42
C SER A 842 -16.04 28.14 38.65
N ILE A 843 -14.73 28.00 38.53
CA ILE A 843 -13.81 28.20 39.67
C ILE A 843 -13.61 29.69 39.87
N GLN A 844 -14.11 30.19 41.03
CA GLN A 844 -14.02 31.65 41.39
C GLN A 844 -12.59 32.12 41.72
N GLU A 845 -11.60 31.24 41.71
CA GLU A 845 -10.23 31.59 42.03
C GLU A 845 -9.56 32.36 40.90
N THR A 846 -9.04 33.53 41.19
CA THR A 846 -8.21 34.37 40.31
C THR A 846 -6.81 33.77 40.06
N HIS A 847 -6.66 32.47 40.19
CA HIS A 847 -5.35 31.82 39.98
C HIS A 847 -4.90 31.93 38.53
N ARG A 848 -3.66 32.37 38.28
CA ARG A 848 -3.08 32.55 36.97
C ARG A 848 -3.17 31.23 36.12
N SER A 849 -3.01 30.06 36.77
CA SER A 849 -3.09 28.74 36.13
C SER A 849 -4.47 28.47 35.54
N VAL A 850 -5.57 28.89 36.20
CA VAL A 850 -6.94 28.66 35.67
C VAL A 850 -7.16 29.40 34.38
N LYS A 851 -6.71 30.66 34.26
CA LYS A 851 -6.78 31.42 32.99
C LYS A 851 -5.95 30.77 31.89
N GLY A 852 -4.75 30.28 32.23
CA GLY A 852 -3.90 29.53 31.29
C GLY A 852 -4.52 28.26 30.80
N ILE A 853 -5.12 27.45 31.69
CA ILE A 853 -5.85 26.22 31.33
C ILE A 853 -6.98 26.54 30.36
N ILE A 854 -7.86 27.48 30.72
CA ILE A 854 -9.02 27.86 29.88
C ILE A 854 -8.55 28.34 28.48
N SER A 855 -7.54 29.21 28.43
CA SER A 855 -7.03 29.72 27.15
C SER A 855 -6.56 28.59 26.25
N LYS A 856 -5.81 27.62 26.77
CA LYS A 856 -5.30 26.49 25.99
C LYS A 856 -6.40 25.55 25.54
N LEU A 857 -7.39 25.27 26.40
CA LEU A 857 -8.51 24.41 26.06
C LEU A 857 -9.45 25.02 25.02
N ARG A 858 -9.61 26.36 25.02
CA ARG A 858 -10.41 27.07 24.00
C ARG A 858 -9.86 26.86 22.59
N TYR A 859 -8.54 26.82 22.40
CA TYR A 859 -7.98 26.50 21.07
C TYR A 859 -8.37 25.10 20.58
N LEU A 860 -8.55 24.11 21.48
CA LEU A 860 -9.09 22.82 21.09
C LEU A 860 -10.58 22.90 20.72
N GLN A 861 -11.35 23.77 21.36
CA GLN A 861 -12.74 24.04 20.96
C GLN A 861 -12.83 24.73 19.59
N ASP A 862 -11.95 25.71 19.34
CA ASP A 862 -11.90 26.48 18.08
C ASP A 862 -11.63 25.59 16.86
N VAL A 863 -10.80 24.55 17.04
CA VAL A 863 -10.56 23.54 15.97
C VAL A 863 -11.61 22.42 15.96
N GLY A 864 -12.71 22.52 16.72
CA GLY A 864 -13.80 21.57 16.71
C GLY A 864 -13.57 20.29 17.51
N LEU A 865 -12.67 20.27 18.50
CA LEU A 865 -12.33 19.10 19.31
C LEU A 865 -12.93 19.13 20.73
N GLY A 866 -13.91 20.01 20.98
CA GLY A 866 -14.54 20.15 22.31
C GLY A 866 -15.17 18.89 22.89
N TYR A 867 -15.49 17.91 22.07
CA TYR A 867 -16.07 16.62 22.43
C TYR A 867 -15.06 15.59 22.94
N LEU A 868 -13.76 15.73 22.64
CA LEU A 868 -12.73 14.80 23.09
C LEU A 868 -12.58 14.86 24.61
N LYS A 869 -12.27 13.70 25.22
CA LYS A 869 -11.88 13.67 26.63
C LYS A 869 -10.46 14.23 26.78
N MET A 870 -10.24 14.93 27.90
CA MET A 870 -8.94 15.51 28.25
C MET A 870 -7.82 14.47 28.27
N GLY A 871 -8.09 13.31 28.86
CA GLY A 871 -7.17 12.18 29.03
C GLY A 871 -7.23 11.12 27.93
N GLN A 872 -7.94 11.35 26.82
CA GLN A 872 -8.07 10.35 25.74
C GLN A 872 -6.70 9.96 25.17
N PRO A 873 -6.34 8.65 25.17
CA PRO A 873 -5.05 8.19 24.63
C PRO A 873 -4.87 8.57 23.17
N SER A 874 -3.68 9.03 22.80
CA SER A 874 -3.38 9.48 21.44
C SER A 874 -3.57 8.41 20.35
N GLN A 875 -3.43 7.14 20.72
CA GLN A 875 -3.61 6.00 19.81
C GLN A 875 -5.09 5.77 19.44
N THR A 876 -6.02 6.30 20.22
CA THR A 876 -7.47 6.19 19.97
C THR A 876 -8.01 7.37 19.16
N LEU A 877 -7.18 8.39 18.89
CA LEU A 877 -7.54 9.52 18.07
C LEU A 877 -7.46 9.14 16.59
N SER A 878 -8.42 9.63 15.81
CA SER A 878 -8.33 9.57 14.34
C SER A 878 -7.16 10.44 13.83
N GLY A 879 -6.71 10.19 12.60
CA GLY A 879 -5.66 11.00 11.98
C GLY A 879 -6.00 12.49 11.92
N GLY A 880 -7.25 12.82 11.56
CA GLY A 880 -7.74 14.19 11.53
C GLY A 880 -7.85 14.84 12.91
N GLU A 881 -8.25 14.09 13.95
CA GLU A 881 -8.24 14.57 15.34
C GLU A 881 -6.82 14.88 15.80
N SER A 882 -5.87 13.99 15.51
CA SER A 882 -4.44 14.19 15.82
C SER A 882 -3.87 15.44 15.16
N GLN A 883 -4.20 15.69 13.89
CA GLN A 883 -3.81 16.92 13.18
C GLN A 883 -4.39 18.17 13.84
N ARG A 884 -5.68 18.15 14.18
CA ARG A 884 -6.34 19.31 14.82
C ARG A 884 -5.77 19.61 16.21
N VAL A 885 -5.38 18.57 16.99
CA VAL A 885 -4.67 18.79 18.26
C VAL A 885 -3.31 19.48 18.04
N LYS A 886 -2.56 19.06 17.00
CA LYS A 886 -1.30 19.73 16.61
C LYS A 886 -1.55 21.19 16.21
N LEU A 887 -2.59 21.45 15.41
CA LEU A 887 -2.99 22.81 15.02
C LEU A 887 -3.34 23.68 16.23
N ALA A 888 -4.13 23.16 17.20
CA ALA A 888 -4.48 23.86 18.43
C ALA A 888 -3.25 24.27 19.26
N LEU A 889 -2.22 23.41 19.31
CA LEU A 889 -0.95 23.76 19.97
C LEU A 889 -0.31 25.02 19.35
N TYR A 890 -0.22 25.08 18.01
CA TYR A 890 0.39 26.24 17.33
C TYR A 890 -0.45 27.49 17.48
N LEU A 891 -1.78 27.39 17.42
CA LEU A 891 -2.67 28.52 17.74
C LEU A 891 -2.45 29.06 19.17
N SER A 892 -2.15 28.15 20.12
CA SER A 892 -1.93 28.51 21.54
C SER A 892 -0.59 29.19 21.82
N GLN A 893 0.39 29.06 20.94
CA GLN A 893 1.73 29.64 21.13
C GLN A 893 1.74 31.17 20.94
N GLY A 894 0.63 31.75 20.42
CA GLY A 894 0.39 33.22 20.38
C GLY A 894 1.37 34.00 19.54
N GLU A 895 1.50 35.32 19.83
CA GLU A 895 2.30 36.30 19.08
C GLU A 895 3.82 36.04 19.07
N ARG A 896 4.29 34.92 19.63
CA ARG A 896 5.75 34.67 19.81
C ARG A 896 6.45 34.13 18.56
N LYS A 897 5.72 33.67 17.55
CA LYS A 897 6.32 33.13 16.31
C LYS A 897 5.53 33.62 15.09
N ASN A 898 6.12 34.59 14.39
CA ASN A 898 5.67 35.02 13.06
C ASN A 898 6.55 34.37 12.01
N ASN A 899 6.08 34.32 10.76
CA ASN A 899 6.83 33.79 9.62
C ASN A 899 7.06 32.26 9.68
N VAL A 900 6.14 31.52 10.30
CA VAL A 900 6.17 30.05 10.26
C VAL A 900 5.49 29.57 8.97
N LEU A 901 6.14 28.64 8.27
CA LEU A 901 5.56 27.95 7.13
C LEU A 901 4.94 26.64 7.60
N PHE A 902 3.61 26.54 7.58
CA PHE A 902 2.87 25.33 7.89
C PHE A 902 2.57 24.54 6.64
N ILE A 903 2.79 23.22 6.72
CA ILE A 903 2.44 22.25 5.68
C ILE A 903 1.44 21.26 6.26
N PHE A 904 0.23 21.24 5.72
CA PHE A 904 -0.82 20.30 6.11
C PHE A 904 -1.02 19.23 5.03
N ASP A 905 -1.16 17.98 5.47
CA ASP A 905 -1.38 16.83 4.60
C ASP A 905 -2.79 16.29 4.78
N GLU A 906 -3.66 16.54 3.80
CA GLU A 906 -5.07 16.12 3.76
C GLU A 906 -5.83 16.40 5.08
N PRO A 907 -5.89 17.66 5.55
CA PRO A 907 -6.44 17.99 6.86
C PRO A 907 -7.97 17.88 6.94
N THR A 908 -8.68 17.74 5.82
CA THR A 908 -10.15 17.54 5.81
C THR A 908 -10.58 16.08 5.98
N THR A 909 -9.61 15.16 6.06
CA THR A 909 -9.86 13.73 6.25
C THR A 909 -10.78 13.47 7.44
N GLY A 910 -11.91 12.77 7.22
CA GLY A 910 -12.88 12.42 8.25
C GLY A 910 -13.67 13.59 8.84
N LEU A 911 -13.64 14.74 8.16
CA LEU A 911 -14.36 15.94 8.62
C LEU A 911 -15.71 16.11 7.94
N HIS A 912 -16.72 16.39 8.75
CA HIS A 912 -17.97 16.91 8.25
C HIS A 912 -17.81 18.37 7.74
N PHE A 913 -18.66 18.82 6.82
CA PHE A 913 -18.61 20.17 6.24
C PHE A 913 -18.54 21.29 7.30
N HIS A 914 -19.24 21.13 8.41
CA HIS A 914 -19.18 22.07 9.55
C HIS A 914 -17.76 22.16 10.16
N ASP A 915 -17.07 21.04 10.30
CA ASP A 915 -15.74 20.99 10.86
C ASP A 915 -14.68 21.54 9.88
N ILE A 916 -14.91 21.38 8.55
CA ILE A 916 -14.09 22.00 7.49
C ILE A 916 -14.17 23.53 7.60
N ASN A 917 -15.35 24.08 7.86
CA ASN A 917 -15.50 25.54 8.06
C ASN A 917 -14.72 26.05 9.28
N LYS A 918 -14.71 25.30 10.41
CA LYS A 918 -13.90 25.64 11.57
C LYS A 918 -12.40 25.56 11.26
N LEU A 919 -11.98 24.55 10.53
CA LEU A 919 -10.58 24.40 10.09
C LEU A 919 -10.14 25.58 9.21
N TYR A 920 -10.97 25.97 8.25
CA TYR A 920 -10.71 27.13 7.39
C TYR A 920 -10.59 28.43 8.21
N SER A 921 -11.45 28.62 9.22
CA SER A 921 -11.35 29.78 10.14
C SER A 921 -10.04 29.77 10.92
N ALA A 922 -9.57 28.58 11.37
CA ALA A 922 -8.29 28.44 12.06
C ALA A 922 -7.09 28.76 11.14
N PHE A 923 -7.15 28.37 9.87
CA PHE A 923 -6.14 28.74 8.88
C PHE A 923 -6.07 30.26 8.67
N ASN A 924 -7.22 30.91 8.54
CA ASN A 924 -7.28 32.36 8.40
C ASN A 924 -6.64 33.08 9.61
N GLN A 925 -6.91 32.63 10.84
CA GLN A 925 -6.28 33.17 12.06
C GLN A 925 -4.75 33.02 12.05
N LEU A 926 -4.21 31.92 11.53
CA LEU A 926 -2.76 31.74 11.41
C LEU A 926 -2.15 32.68 10.36
N ILE A 927 -2.81 32.85 9.21
CA ILE A 927 -2.34 33.74 8.13
C ILE A 927 -2.37 35.22 8.59
N GLU A 928 -3.44 35.63 9.29
CA GLU A 928 -3.54 36.98 9.86
C GLU A 928 -2.43 37.30 10.87
N LYS A 929 -1.82 36.28 11.48
CA LYS A 929 -0.63 36.38 12.32
C LYS A 929 0.69 36.41 11.53
N GLY A 930 0.66 36.50 10.20
CA GLY A 930 1.84 36.58 9.34
C GLY A 930 2.48 35.21 9.04
N ASN A 931 1.73 34.11 9.11
CA ASN A 931 2.22 32.79 8.77
C ASN A 931 1.81 32.41 7.35
N SER A 932 2.51 31.42 6.80
CA SER A 932 2.23 30.86 5.47
C SER A 932 1.64 29.47 5.62
N ILE A 933 0.63 29.11 4.80
CA ILE A 933 0.00 27.80 4.87
C ILE A 933 0.02 27.14 3.50
N ILE A 934 0.57 25.91 3.45
CA ILE A 934 0.51 25.03 2.31
C ILE A 934 -0.34 23.81 2.71
N VAL A 935 -1.30 23.44 1.89
CA VAL A 935 -2.19 22.30 2.13
C VAL A 935 -2.16 21.37 0.92
N ILE A 936 -1.83 20.11 1.14
CA ILE A 936 -2.10 19.05 0.14
C ILE A 936 -3.55 18.64 0.34
N GLU A 937 -4.40 18.82 -0.68
CA GLU A 937 -5.85 18.63 -0.51
C GLU A 937 -6.57 18.10 -1.75
N HIS A 938 -7.68 17.42 -1.51
CA HIS A 938 -8.59 16.89 -2.53
C HIS A 938 -10.03 17.37 -2.37
N ASN A 939 -10.39 17.90 -1.19
CA ASN A 939 -11.75 18.34 -0.88
C ASN A 939 -12.08 19.65 -1.60
N PRO A 940 -13.05 19.66 -2.55
CA PRO A 940 -13.36 20.85 -3.34
C PRO A 940 -13.87 22.02 -2.51
N GLU A 941 -14.53 21.76 -1.38
CA GLU A 941 -15.09 22.78 -0.50
C GLU A 941 -14.01 23.59 0.21
N LEU A 942 -12.86 23.00 0.53
CA LEU A 942 -11.71 23.73 1.07
C LEU A 942 -10.86 24.33 -0.05
N ILE A 943 -10.70 23.64 -1.19
CA ILE A 943 -9.90 24.12 -2.33
C ILE A 943 -10.47 25.41 -2.90
N LYS A 944 -11.81 25.53 -3.00
CA LYS A 944 -12.47 26.77 -3.48
C LYS A 944 -12.15 28.00 -2.62
N CYS A 945 -11.72 27.82 -1.37
CA CYS A 945 -11.37 28.90 -0.43
C CYS A 945 -9.90 29.32 -0.49
N ALA A 946 -9.07 28.67 -1.31
CA ALA A 946 -7.64 28.97 -1.45
C ALA A 946 -7.36 30.38 -2.02
N ASP A 947 -6.22 30.96 -1.66
CA ASP A 947 -5.70 32.16 -2.33
C ASP A 947 -4.92 31.79 -3.61
N TRP A 948 -4.22 30.63 -3.58
CA TRP A 948 -3.42 30.10 -4.68
C TRP A 948 -3.50 28.59 -4.77
N ILE A 949 -3.50 28.05 -5.98
CA ILE A 949 -3.53 26.62 -6.25
C ILE A 949 -2.37 26.26 -7.18
N VAL A 950 -1.71 25.13 -6.89
CA VAL A 950 -0.79 24.45 -7.80
C VAL A 950 -1.37 23.06 -8.09
N ASP A 951 -1.81 22.84 -9.32
CA ASP A 951 -2.44 21.57 -9.74
C ASP A 951 -1.45 20.69 -10.48
N LEU A 952 -1.21 19.48 -9.94
CA LEU A 952 -0.27 18.49 -10.47
C LEU A 952 -1.00 17.36 -11.20
N GLY A 953 -0.46 16.95 -12.34
CA GLY A 953 -1.07 15.90 -13.14
C GLY A 953 -0.35 15.66 -14.46
N PRO A 954 -1.09 15.39 -15.54
CA PRO A 954 -2.57 15.19 -15.60
C PRO A 954 -3.05 13.87 -15.00
N GLU A 955 -2.19 12.84 -14.99
CA GLU A 955 -2.48 11.49 -14.50
C GLU A 955 -1.61 11.14 -13.29
N GLY A 956 -1.76 9.91 -12.74
CA GLY A 956 -0.88 9.35 -11.74
C GLY A 956 0.32 8.62 -12.34
N GLY A 957 1.35 8.33 -11.52
CA GLY A 957 2.54 7.59 -11.94
C GLY A 957 3.38 8.32 -12.99
N ASP A 958 3.94 7.58 -13.94
CA ASP A 958 4.86 8.13 -14.95
C ASP A 958 4.20 9.12 -15.92
N GLN A 959 2.90 9.05 -16.08
CA GLN A 959 2.11 9.99 -16.88
C GLN A 959 1.77 11.28 -16.12
N GLY A 960 2.05 11.34 -14.82
CA GLY A 960 1.90 12.50 -13.95
C GLY A 960 3.16 13.35 -13.85
N GLY A 961 3.32 14.02 -12.70
CA GLY A 961 4.54 14.73 -12.33
C GLY A 961 4.78 16.05 -13.05
N LYS A 962 3.75 16.64 -13.67
CA LYS A 962 3.79 17.95 -14.33
C LYS A 962 2.91 18.93 -13.60
N VAL A 963 3.19 20.21 -13.68
CA VAL A 963 2.27 21.29 -13.32
C VAL A 963 1.26 21.43 -14.47
N VAL A 964 -0.01 21.16 -14.17
CA VAL A 964 -1.11 21.30 -15.15
C VAL A 964 -1.51 22.77 -15.25
N CYS A 965 -1.70 23.41 -14.10
CA CYS A 965 -1.95 24.84 -14.00
C CYS A 965 -1.62 25.37 -12.59
N GLU A 966 -1.42 26.67 -12.47
CA GLU A 966 -1.25 27.38 -11.23
C GLU A 966 -1.99 28.74 -11.31
N GLY A 967 -2.52 29.21 -10.19
CA GLY A 967 -3.27 30.43 -10.14
C GLY A 967 -4.29 30.49 -9.00
N THR A 968 -5.19 31.48 -9.07
CA THR A 968 -6.35 31.52 -8.17
C THR A 968 -7.32 30.36 -8.49
N PRO A 969 -8.24 29.99 -7.59
CA PRO A 969 -9.28 29.00 -7.89
C PRO A 969 -10.05 29.30 -9.16
N GLU A 970 -10.30 30.58 -9.45
CA GLU A 970 -10.97 31.06 -10.66
C GLU A 970 -10.14 30.83 -11.94
N ASP A 971 -8.80 30.96 -11.85
CA ASP A 971 -7.89 30.69 -12.97
C ASP A 971 -7.82 29.19 -13.26
N VAL A 972 -7.71 28.38 -12.21
CA VAL A 972 -7.68 26.92 -12.33
C VAL A 972 -9.02 26.38 -12.86
N ALA A 973 -10.17 26.98 -12.49
CA ALA A 973 -11.47 26.62 -13.01
C ALA A 973 -11.62 26.85 -14.53
N ARG A 974 -10.84 27.80 -15.11
CA ARG A 974 -10.79 28.05 -16.56
C ARG A 974 -9.85 27.11 -17.31
N CYS A 975 -9.04 26.36 -16.61
CA CYS A 975 -8.07 25.44 -17.23
C CYS A 975 -8.76 24.12 -17.61
N GLU A 976 -9.01 23.89 -18.90
CA GLU A 976 -9.69 22.69 -19.41
C GLU A 976 -8.92 21.39 -19.16
N ALA A 977 -7.59 21.47 -19.06
CA ALA A 977 -6.71 20.31 -18.79
C ALA A 977 -6.77 19.85 -17.34
N SER A 978 -7.25 20.70 -16.42
CA SER A 978 -7.28 20.40 -14.98
C SER A 978 -8.56 19.64 -14.61
N TYR A 979 -8.42 18.48 -14.01
CA TYR A 979 -9.56 17.78 -13.40
C TYR A 979 -10.09 18.53 -12.16
N THR A 980 -9.18 19.08 -11.35
CA THR A 980 -9.54 19.98 -10.24
C THR A 980 -10.31 21.20 -10.73
N GLY A 981 -9.87 21.79 -11.85
CA GLY A 981 -10.54 22.94 -12.48
C GLY A 981 -11.97 22.65 -12.90
N LYS A 982 -12.26 21.47 -13.45
CA LYS A 982 -13.62 21.06 -13.81
C LYS A 982 -14.55 21.04 -12.60
N VAL A 983 -14.11 20.49 -11.48
CA VAL A 983 -14.88 20.45 -10.23
C VAL A 983 -15.06 21.84 -9.64
N LEU A 984 -13.97 22.65 -9.64
CA LEU A 984 -14.03 24.04 -9.15
C LEU A 984 -15.00 24.92 -9.95
N LYS A 985 -15.11 24.70 -11.25
CA LYS A 985 -16.05 25.44 -12.11
C LYS A 985 -17.49 25.30 -11.63
N GLU A 986 -17.89 24.10 -11.23
CA GLU A 986 -19.23 23.84 -10.65
C GLU A 986 -19.35 24.49 -9.26
N LYS A 987 -18.33 24.35 -8.40
CA LYS A 987 -18.36 24.86 -7.02
C LYS A 987 -18.29 26.38 -6.92
N LEU A 988 -17.59 27.03 -7.85
CA LEU A 988 -17.51 28.50 -7.98
C LEU A 988 -18.64 29.11 -8.82
N ARG A 989 -19.45 28.26 -9.49
CA ARG A 989 -20.57 28.67 -10.33
C ARG A 989 -20.16 29.58 -11.50
N LEU A 990 -19.03 29.25 -12.14
CA LEU A 990 -18.40 29.97 -13.27
C LEU A 990 -18.90 29.47 -14.64
#